data_711be1d13b4b486cc408639a6c83d52a
#
_entry.id   711be1d13b4b486cc408639a6c83d52a
#
_cell.length_a   1.000
_cell.length_b   1.000
_cell.length_c   1.000
_cell.angle_alpha   90.00
_cell.angle_beta   90.00
_cell.angle_gamma   90.00
#
_symmetry.space_group_name_H-M   'P 1'
#
loop_
_entity.id
_entity.type
_entity.pdbx_description
1 polymer ?
#
loop_
_entity_poly.entity_id
_entity_poly.type
_entity_poly.pdbx_seq_one_letter_code
_entity_poly.pdbx_strand_id
1 'polypeptide(L)'
;MIPPYPRAKAGPRALAASRGAGYRELMMVLLYEDLEVPPHLRDRLERVLEALRSGHLAQAELKKLTPTPYFRAKLSDKDRLLLKPVRVGEEGAWLVLEVIPNHAYHRSRFLRGAEVREEEVLAPESALAQAEPVRHLDLKAPRFRLLDKPLTFDQAQDAVLRAPLPLLLLGPAGSGKTALVLEKLRQQAGRVLYATLSPFLAREARRLYFAHGYENPYQEADFLSFREFLETLEVPGGREVGFRDFLRFFAPRARAYPFTHAHALFEEFRGVLLASPEGPLSLEAYQALGVRQSLYPKDLRPQVYALFQKYLDFLHEEGLYDPSLLAHRYRERVEPTYDFVAVDEVQDLTLAQVDLLLRSLKAKGAFLLAGDSHQIVHPNFFSWATLKSYFFREDAQALERITVLKANYRNARKVSELANRLLRLKQARFGSVDRESTYLVEPQGEREGRVVLHPASPELLKELDRRIRQSAQVAVVVLRDEDKERARQALGTPLLFSAQEVKGLEYPTVVLFRPVDSAPEVYREVARGVGPEDLEGPLTYRRAPDKEDKSLEVYKFFTNALYVAVTRAVEEVVWLEEDPQHPFLRLLGLEPGKELEVAARASSREEWAREAARLEAHGNLEQAQAVREAFLKERPVPWTVYDRERVRALLPELHADRLRGKVLRELYEYALFHRARPLLEALAQAGHEGARNILRPLLAPSLEYGEEQFRNLERRLVRSYEGRGWKEVLWDVKDFGPDFRTPLGLTPLMLAARAGNRELLEALLAQGADPEARDPFGYTPFLHALERALSDEAFARERFPLVADLLAPTALDLQAEGHLVRLYPRMPEYWAFLAALASLKALALPLLRLRGPLMEEGVTARYLAEALGHLPPALLPAPLARKETLGERRAYLGAVLARSEVESDYRPARRLFLRLRRGRYLPNPHLLLRPKEGEAAWTPLGEVMDLEGLGLGRLHLEGQKRRA
;
A
#
# COMPACT_ATOMS: atom_id res chain seq x y z
N MET A 1 8.70 -3.15 30.84
CA MET A 1 8.83 -4.61 30.79
C MET A 1 8.01 -5.17 31.94
N ILE A 2 6.83 -5.69 31.64
CA ILE A 2 6.02 -6.44 32.59
C ILE A 2 6.61 -7.84 32.60
N PRO A 3 6.99 -8.41 33.75
CA PRO A 3 7.36 -9.82 33.79
C PRO A 3 6.16 -10.63 33.30
N PRO A 4 6.37 -11.67 32.49
CA PRO A 4 5.26 -12.51 32.07
C PRO A 4 4.61 -13.09 33.33
N TYR A 5 3.29 -13.11 33.35
CA TYR A 5 2.55 -13.87 34.36
C TYR A 5 3.16 -15.27 34.44
N PRO A 6 3.39 -15.80 35.61
CA PRO A 6 3.94 -17.14 35.73
C PRO A 6 3.01 -18.09 34.97
N ARG A 7 3.57 -18.76 33.96
CA ARG A 7 2.93 -19.90 33.32
C ARG A 7 2.62 -20.87 34.49
N ALA A 8 1.34 -21.10 34.75
CA ALA A 8 0.94 -22.09 35.75
C ALA A 8 1.45 -23.47 35.32
N LYS A 9 2.59 -23.85 35.83
CA LYS A 9 3.05 -25.23 35.82
C LYS A 9 2.28 -25.96 36.90
N ALA A 10 1.03 -26.29 36.66
CA ALA A 10 0.33 -27.30 37.41
C ALA A 10 0.57 -28.65 36.73
N GLY A 11 1.54 -29.38 37.19
CA GLY A 11 1.80 -30.74 36.73
C GLY A 11 0.62 -31.67 37.05
N PRO A 12 0.49 -32.81 36.36
CA PRO A 12 -0.69 -33.70 36.44
C PRO A 12 -0.89 -34.40 37.81
N ARG A 13 -0.15 -34.06 38.85
CA ARG A 13 -0.27 -34.68 40.19
C ARG A 13 -1.15 -33.94 41.20
N ALA A 14 -1.63 -32.72 40.87
CA ALA A 14 -2.49 -31.97 41.80
C ALA A 14 -3.99 -32.26 41.67
N LEU A 15 -4.41 -32.99 40.63
CA LEU A 15 -5.86 -33.24 40.35
C LEU A 15 -6.38 -34.58 40.87
N ALA A 16 -5.55 -35.43 41.51
CA ALA A 16 -5.96 -36.75 41.99
C ALA A 16 -6.30 -36.82 43.49
N ALA A 17 -6.24 -35.73 44.25
CA ALA A 17 -6.39 -35.77 45.71
C ALA A 17 -7.63 -35.12 46.29
N SER A 18 -8.64 -34.74 45.49
CA SER A 18 -9.92 -34.14 46.03
C SER A 18 -11.17 -34.78 45.51
N ARG A 19 -11.24 -36.13 45.48
CA ARG A 19 -12.54 -36.82 45.33
C ARG A 19 -13.18 -37.01 46.72
N GLY A 20 -13.96 -36.02 47.13
CA GLY A 20 -14.76 -36.19 48.38
C GLY A 20 -15.15 -34.89 49.02
N ALA A 21 -15.87 -34.00 48.32
CA ALA A 21 -16.85 -33.04 48.87
C ALA A 21 -17.31 -32.17 47.71
N GLY A 22 -18.58 -32.08 47.41
CA GLY A 22 -19.36 -31.29 46.50
C GLY A 22 -18.60 -30.52 45.42
N TYR A 23 -18.51 -31.05 44.23
CA TYR A 23 -17.84 -30.40 43.07
C TYR A 23 -18.57 -29.11 42.71
N ARG A 24 -17.94 -27.98 42.98
CA ARG A 24 -18.14 -26.77 42.18
C ARG A 24 -17.13 -26.88 41.00
N GLU A 25 -17.63 -27.06 39.78
CA GLU A 25 -16.80 -26.99 38.58
C GLU A 25 -16.09 -25.64 38.53
N LEU A 26 -14.77 -25.64 38.58
CA LEU A 26 -13.95 -24.46 38.36
C LEU A 26 -14.06 -24.10 36.88
N MET A 27 -14.65 -22.96 36.60
CA MET A 27 -14.74 -22.48 35.20
C MET A 27 -13.35 -22.02 34.70
N MET A 28 -13.00 -22.44 33.52
CA MET A 28 -11.76 -22.00 32.88
C MET A 28 -11.86 -20.50 32.53
N VAL A 29 -10.81 -19.75 32.78
CA VAL A 29 -10.69 -18.34 32.40
C VAL A 29 -9.45 -18.18 31.55
N LEU A 30 -9.65 -17.72 30.32
CA LEU A 30 -8.63 -17.43 29.34
C LEU A 30 -8.38 -15.93 29.27
N LEU A 31 -7.15 -15.51 29.21
CA LEU A 31 -6.77 -14.12 29.04
C LEU A 31 -6.35 -13.88 27.60
N TYR A 32 -6.82 -12.79 27.06
CA TYR A 32 -6.38 -12.31 25.78
C TYR A 32 -4.90 -11.86 25.86
N GLU A 33 -4.04 -12.28 24.94
CA GLU A 33 -2.59 -12.05 25.04
C GLU A 33 -2.21 -10.55 25.08
N ASP A 34 -2.99 -9.72 24.39
CA ASP A 34 -2.83 -8.25 24.39
C ASP A 34 -3.64 -7.54 25.48
N LEU A 35 -4.04 -8.23 26.54
CA LEU A 35 -4.77 -7.60 27.63
C LEU A 35 -3.86 -6.62 28.37
N GLU A 36 -3.98 -5.35 28.04
CA GLU A 36 -3.30 -4.28 28.77
C GLU A 36 -4.07 -3.93 30.05
N VAL A 37 -3.42 -4.11 31.17
CA VAL A 37 -4.01 -3.81 32.48
C VAL A 37 -3.22 -2.68 33.14
N PRO A 38 -3.85 -1.53 33.37
CA PRO A 38 -3.23 -0.45 34.13
C PRO A 38 -2.74 -0.94 35.50
N PRO A 39 -1.54 -0.54 35.96
CA PRO A 39 -0.94 -1.05 37.20
C PRO A 39 -1.85 -0.96 38.41
N HIS A 40 -2.64 0.12 38.53
CA HIS A 40 -3.56 0.35 39.65
C HIS A 40 -4.83 -0.53 39.65
N LEU A 41 -5.06 -1.30 38.56
CA LEU A 41 -6.21 -2.21 38.42
C LEU A 41 -5.85 -3.69 38.58
N ARG A 42 -4.57 -4.03 38.72
CA ARG A 42 -4.11 -5.42 38.76
C ARG A 42 -4.72 -6.24 39.89
N ASP A 43 -4.71 -5.74 41.12
CA ASP A 43 -5.29 -6.45 42.27
C ASP A 43 -6.81 -6.62 42.14
N ARG A 44 -7.46 -5.70 41.45
CA ARG A 44 -8.90 -5.80 41.18
C ARG A 44 -9.19 -6.80 40.08
N LEU A 45 -8.35 -6.84 39.06
CA LEU A 45 -8.43 -7.85 37.99
C LEU A 45 -8.31 -9.25 38.58
N GLU A 46 -7.31 -9.51 39.42
CA GLU A 46 -7.11 -10.82 40.05
C GLU A 46 -8.34 -11.27 40.84
N ARG A 47 -8.98 -10.37 41.59
CA ARG A 47 -10.23 -10.68 42.31
C ARG A 47 -11.40 -11.02 41.36
N VAL A 48 -11.49 -10.33 40.23
CA VAL A 48 -12.52 -10.62 39.21
C VAL A 48 -12.24 -11.97 38.55
N LEU A 49 -10.97 -12.25 38.18
CA LEU A 49 -10.55 -13.52 37.58
C LEU A 49 -10.84 -14.69 38.55
N GLU A 50 -10.56 -14.53 39.82
CA GLU A 50 -10.83 -15.56 40.85
C GLU A 50 -12.33 -15.80 41.02
N ALA A 51 -13.16 -14.72 41.01
CA ALA A 51 -14.61 -14.82 41.03
C ALA A 51 -15.16 -15.56 39.80
N LEU A 52 -14.56 -15.34 38.62
CA LEU A 52 -14.92 -16.03 37.38
C LEU A 52 -14.53 -17.52 37.46
N ARG A 53 -13.29 -17.84 37.89
CA ARG A 53 -12.80 -19.21 38.04
C ARG A 53 -13.63 -20.02 39.00
N SER A 54 -14.04 -19.40 40.13
CA SER A 54 -14.82 -20.04 41.17
C SER A 54 -16.34 -20.08 40.88
N GLY A 55 -16.77 -19.57 39.73
CA GLY A 55 -18.19 -19.52 39.34
C GLY A 55 -19.04 -18.52 40.11
N HIS A 56 -18.40 -17.63 40.92
CA HIS A 56 -19.10 -16.60 41.68
C HIS A 56 -19.41 -15.36 40.84
N LEU A 57 -20.17 -15.51 39.75
CA LEU A 57 -20.41 -14.48 38.73
C LEU A 57 -21.05 -13.20 39.29
N ALA A 58 -21.79 -13.31 40.37
CA ALA A 58 -22.37 -12.15 41.08
C ALA A 58 -21.29 -11.25 41.71
N GLN A 59 -20.16 -11.84 42.20
CA GLN A 59 -19.05 -11.07 42.78
C GLN A 59 -18.23 -10.33 41.70
N ALA A 60 -18.22 -10.86 40.49
CA ALA A 60 -17.63 -10.19 39.32
C ALA A 60 -18.54 -9.10 38.72
N GLU A 61 -19.76 -8.92 39.26
CA GLU A 61 -20.81 -8.04 38.70
C GLU A 61 -20.98 -8.21 37.19
N LEU A 62 -21.04 -9.48 36.75
CA LEU A 62 -21.08 -9.84 35.32
C LEU A 62 -22.44 -9.46 34.72
N LYS A 63 -22.41 -8.69 33.62
CA LYS A 63 -23.62 -8.28 32.89
C LYS A 63 -23.46 -8.42 31.40
N LYS A 64 -24.46 -8.95 30.70
CA LYS A 64 -24.49 -9.04 29.25
C LYS A 64 -24.62 -7.65 28.61
N LEU A 65 -23.88 -7.41 27.52
CA LEU A 65 -23.99 -6.20 26.70
C LEU A 65 -24.90 -6.50 25.50
N THR A 66 -26.17 -6.19 25.64
CA THR A 66 -27.18 -6.39 24.59
C THR A 66 -27.09 -5.27 23.54
N PRO A 67 -27.11 -5.55 22.21
CA PRO A 67 -27.36 -6.82 21.51
C PRO A 67 -26.09 -7.63 21.14
N THR A 68 -25.03 -7.54 21.85
CA THR A 68 -23.74 -8.16 21.51
C THR A 68 -23.55 -9.54 22.18
N PRO A 69 -22.64 -10.39 21.72
CA PRO A 69 -22.28 -11.65 22.38
C PRO A 69 -21.38 -11.43 23.61
N TYR A 70 -21.02 -10.20 23.94
CA TYR A 70 -20.07 -9.87 24.99
C TYR A 70 -20.73 -9.64 26.33
N PHE A 71 -19.91 -9.81 27.38
CA PHE A 71 -20.24 -9.51 28.76
C PHE A 71 -19.25 -8.48 29.33
N ARG A 72 -19.65 -7.79 30.35
CA ARG A 72 -18.77 -6.91 31.13
C ARG A 72 -18.73 -7.34 32.59
N ALA A 73 -17.55 -7.25 33.17
CA ALA A 73 -17.38 -7.32 34.65
C ALA A 73 -16.89 -5.96 35.16
N LYS A 74 -17.15 -5.69 36.45
CA LYS A 74 -16.75 -4.42 37.07
C LYS A 74 -15.33 -4.55 37.63
N LEU A 75 -14.41 -3.70 37.13
CA LEU A 75 -13.08 -3.55 37.73
C LEU A 75 -13.00 -2.42 38.74
N SER A 76 -13.63 -1.28 38.43
CA SER A 76 -13.75 -0.14 39.31
C SER A 76 -15.08 0.58 39.04
N ASP A 77 -15.34 1.70 39.73
CA ASP A 77 -16.53 2.50 39.42
C ASP A 77 -16.52 3.04 37.97
N LYS A 78 -15.33 3.27 37.42
CA LYS A 78 -15.15 3.81 36.08
C LYS A 78 -14.76 2.77 35.02
N ASP A 79 -14.09 1.68 35.42
CA ASP A 79 -13.46 0.75 34.50
C ASP A 79 -14.20 -0.59 34.48
N ARG A 80 -14.25 -1.19 33.28
CA ARG A 80 -14.92 -2.46 33.01
C ARG A 80 -13.97 -3.43 32.33
N LEU A 81 -14.20 -4.71 32.56
CA LEU A 81 -13.55 -5.81 31.86
C LEU A 81 -14.53 -6.33 30.81
N LEU A 82 -14.09 -6.44 29.56
CA LEU A 82 -14.87 -7.04 28.48
C LEU A 82 -14.55 -8.52 28.38
N LEU A 83 -15.58 -9.35 28.31
CA LEU A 83 -15.46 -10.79 28.27
C LEU A 83 -16.40 -11.40 27.21
N LYS A 84 -16.03 -12.57 26.73
CA LYS A 84 -16.87 -13.41 25.85
C LYS A 84 -16.93 -14.83 26.42
N PRO A 85 -18.13 -15.46 26.52
CA PRO A 85 -18.20 -16.88 26.79
C PRO A 85 -17.75 -17.65 25.56
N VAL A 86 -16.93 -18.67 25.75
CA VAL A 86 -16.37 -19.49 24.70
C VAL A 86 -16.41 -20.95 25.10
N ARG A 87 -16.32 -21.87 24.13
CA ARG A 87 -16.21 -23.29 24.38
C ARG A 87 -14.78 -23.77 24.10
N VAL A 88 -14.27 -24.63 24.98
CA VAL A 88 -12.97 -25.26 24.84
C VAL A 88 -13.18 -26.76 24.93
N GLY A 89 -13.27 -27.43 23.82
CA GLY A 89 -13.79 -28.78 23.75
C GLY A 89 -15.27 -28.82 24.16
N GLU A 90 -15.61 -29.62 25.18
CA GLU A 90 -16.99 -29.70 25.74
C GLU A 90 -17.23 -28.75 26.93
N GLU A 91 -16.20 -28.07 27.42
CA GLU A 91 -16.28 -27.19 28.61
C GLU A 91 -16.47 -25.73 28.24
N GLY A 92 -17.28 -25.02 29.06
CA GLY A 92 -17.45 -23.55 28.92
C GLY A 92 -16.30 -22.79 29.60
N ALA A 93 -15.82 -21.73 28.96
CA ALA A 93 -14.79 -20.86 29.49
C ALA A 93 -15.14 -19.39 29.31
N TRP A 94 -14.48 -18.52 30.10
CA TRP A 94 -14.55 -17.08 29.93
C TRP A 94 -13.28 -16.57 29.24
N LEU A 95 -13.40 -15.91 28.11
CA LEU A 95 -12.30 -15.22 27.47
C LEU A 95 -12.35 -13.74 27.84
N VAL A 96 -11.33 -13.26 28.53
CA VAL A 96 -11.13 -11.87 28.94
C VAL A 96 -10.42 -11.15 27.80
N LEU A 97 -11.03 -10.11 27.26
CA LEU A 97 -10.59 -9.46 26.01
C LEU A 97 -9.83 -8.16 26.24
N GLU A 98 -10.41 -7.22 26.99
CA GLU A 98 -9.82 -5.90 27.20
C GLU A 98 -10.36 -5.20 28.46
N VAL A 99 -9.60 -4.22 28.94
CA VAL A 99 -10.06 -3.27 29.97
C VAL A 99 -10.64 -2.04 29.28
N ILE A 100 -11.90 -1.71 29.55
CA ILE A 100 -12.59 -0.53 29.03
C ILE A 100 -12.56 0.57 30.09
N PRO A 101 -11.72 1.61 29.93
CA PRO A 101 -11.63 2.69 30.89
C PRO A 101 -12.81 3.65 30.74
N ASN A 102 -13.23 4.23 31.86
CA ASN A 102 -14.25 5.28 31.92
C ASN A 102 -15.57 4.99 31.18
N HIS A 103 -16.00 3.73 31.13
CA HIS A 103 -17.14 3.28 30.33
C HIS A 103 -17.08 3.61 28.83
N ALA A 104 -15.87 3.75 28.25
CA ALA A 104 -15.69 4.12 26.86
C ALA A 104 -15.93 2.94 25.89
N TYR A 105 -17.09 2.29 25.96
CA TYR A 105 -17.47 1.14 25.10
C TYR A 105 -17.33 1.42 23.60
N HIS A 106 -17.54 2.67 23.18
CA HIS A 106 -17.36 3.10 21.79
C HIS A 106 -15.91 3.03 21.31
N ARG A 107 -14.94 2.89 22.22
CA ARG A 107 -13.51 2.72 21.88
C ARG A 107 -13.09 1.26 21.84
N SER A 108 -13.91 0.34 22.31
CA SER A 108 -13.62 -1.09 22.29
C SER A 108 -13.52 -1.60 20.85
N ARG A 109 -12.39 -2.21 20.51
CA ARG A 109 -12.17 -2.82 19.20
C ARG A 109 -13.14 -3.99 18.95
N PHE A 110 -13.44 -4.76 19.97
CA PHE A 110 -14.35 -5.92 19.89
C PHE A 110 -15.81 -5.50 19.72
N LEU A 111 -16.22 -4.43 20.37
CA LEU A 111 -17.59 -3.91 20.21
C LEU A 111 -17.79 -3.18 18.88
N ARG A 112 -16.72 -2.81 18.19
CA ARG A 112 -16.75 -2.24 16.84
C ARG A 112 -16.67 -3.28 15.71
N GLY A 113 -16.76 -4.58 16.04
CA GLY A 113 -16.84 -5.65 15.06
C GLY A 113 -15.56 -6.45 14.84
N ALA A 114 -14.57 -6.33 15.72
CA ALA A 114 -13.47 -7.29 15.75
C ALA A 114 -14.04 -8.64 16.21
N GLU A 115 -14.14 -9.62 15.31
CA GLU A 115 -14.64 -10.94 15.62
C GLU A 115 -13.57 -11.79 16.31
N VAL A 116 -13.92 -12.36 17.47
CA VAL A 116 -13.23 -13.51 18.05
C VAL A 116 -14.01 -14.74 17.58
N ARG A 117 -13.45 -15.53 16.67
CA ARG A 117 -14.09 -16.77 16.24
C ARG A 117 -14.03 -17.79 17.38
N GLU A 118 -15.16 -18.42 17.70
CA GLU A 118 -15.27 -19.40 18.78
C GLU A 118 -14.39 -20.62 18.57
N GLU A 119 -14.12 -20.97 17.30
CA GLU A 119 -13.27 -22.08 16.89
C GLU A 119 -11.77 -21.87 17.14
N GLU A 120 -11.38 -20.65 17.45
CA GLU A 120 -9.99 -20.19 17.59
C GLU A 120 -9.58 -19.96 19.05
N VAL A 121 -10.43 -20.34 20.00
CA VAL A 121 -10.17 -20.18 21.42
C VAL A 121 -9.59 -21.46 22.02
N LEU A 122 -8.43 -21.29 22.54
CA LEU A 122 -7.48 -22.24 23.15
C LEU A 122 -8.11 -23.43 23.85
N ALA A 123 -7.75 -24.64 23.37
CA ALA A 123 -7.97 -25.89 24.06
C ALA A 123 -7.23 -25.97 25.41
N PRO A 124 -7.76 -26.71 26.41
CA PRO A 124 -7.05 -26.98 27.66
C PRO A 124 -5.69 -27.63 27.43
N GLU A 125 -4.73 -27.42 28.34
CA GLU A 125 -3.38 -27.99 28.25
C GLU A 125 -3.37 -29.52 28.00
N SER A 126 -4.40 -30.25 28.41
CA SER A 126 -4.54 -31.69 28.15
C SER A 126 -4.86 -32.03 26.67
N ALA A 127 -5.52 -31.14 25.94
CA ALA A 127 -5.75 -31.26 24.49
C ALA A 127 -4.56 -30.71 23.71
N LEU A 128 -3.83 -29.74 24.26
CA LEU A 128 -2.60 -29.18 23.70
C LEU A 128 -1.42 -30.17 23.73
N ALA A 129 -1.41 -31.14 24.66
CA ALA A 129 -0.39 -32.15 24.74
C ALA A 129 -0.46 -33.20 23.61
N GLN A 130 -1.57 -33.27 22.88
CA GLN A 130 -1.80 -34.18 21.75
C GLN A 130 -1.98 -33.47 20.42
N ALA A 131 -2.22 -32.17 20.41
CA ALA A 131 -2.22 -31.34 19.22
C ALA A 131 -0.82 -30.77 19.03
N GLU A 132 -0.27 -30.90 17.83
CA GLU A 132 0.86 -30.04 17.46
C GLU A 132 0.49 -28.61 17.80
N PRO A 133 1.41 -27.79 18.36
CA PRO A 133 1.08 -26.44 18.79
C PRO A 133 0.67 -25.64 17.55
N VAL A 134 -0.61 -25.65 17.25
CA VAL A 134 -1.23 -24.66 16.39
C VAL A 134 -0.95 -23.36 17.13
N ARG A 135 -0.16 -22.48 16.54
CA ARG A 135 0.01 -21.11 17.05
C ARG A 135 -1.31 -20.41 16.86
N HIS A 136 -2.18 -20.64 17.82
CA HIS A 136 -3.45 -19.99 17.90
C HIS A 136 -3.24 -18.53 18.01
N LEU A 137 -4.04 -17.81 17.19
CA LEU A 137 -4.24 -16.40 17.42
C LEU A 137 -3.01 -15.81 18.07
N ASP A 138 -1.91 -15.71 17.35
CA ASP A 138 -0.95 -14.70 17.74
C ASP A 138 -1.72 -13.39 17.63
N LEU A 139 -2.42 -13.04 18.69
CA LEU A 139 -3.19 -11.83 18.86
C LEU A 139 -2.27 -10.63 19.06
N LYS A 140 -0.94 -10.84 19.12
CA LYS A 140 0.05 -9.86 18.70
C LYS A 140 0.00 -9.63 17.20
N ALA A 141 -0.71 -10.44 16.47
CA ALA A 141 -1.06 -10.24 15.10
C ALA A 141 -2.45 -9.61 14.84
N PRO A 142 -3.16 -8.89 15.74
CA PRO A 142 -4.16 -7.93 15.28
C PRO A 142 -3.54 -6.86 14.39
N ARG A 143 -2.28 -6.99 14.16
CA ARG A 143 -1.41 -6.18 13.31
C ARG A 143 -1.52 -6.54 11.85
N PHE A 144 -1.94 -7.75 11.52
CA PHE A 144 -2.35 -8.15 10.19
C PHE A 144 -3.83 -7.91 9.98
N ARG A 145 -4.21 -6.66 9.79
CA ARG A 145 -5.53 -6.32 9.26
C ARG A 145 -5.45 -6.10 7.75
N LEU A 146 -5.34 -7.18 7.00
CA LEU A 146 -5.92 -7.16 5.67
C LEU A 146 -7.44 -7.08 5.87
N LEU A 147 -8.07 -5.97 5.46
CA LEU A 147 -9.53 -5.77 5.54
C LEU A 147 -10.13 -5.72 6.97
N ASP A 148 -9.47 -5.07 7.95
CA ASP A 148 -9.97 -4.93 9.32
C ASP A 148 -10.27 -6.26 10.06
N LYS A 149 -9.73 -7.39 9.61
CA LYS A 149 -9.89 -8.70 10.23
C LYS A 149 -8.55 -9.24 10.71
N PRO A 150 -8.46 -9.80 11.92
CA PRO A 150 -7.28 -10.54 12.33
C PRO A 150 -7.10 -11.77 11.42
N LEU A 151 -5.89 -11.95 10.88
CA LEU A 151 -5.55 -13.13 10.09
C LEU A 151 -5.07 -14.22 11.04
N THR A 152 -5.65 -15.40 10.90
CA THR A 152 -5.15 -16.65 11.49
C THR A 152 -4.55 -17.49 10.38
N PHE A 153 -3.50 -18.21 10.69
CA PHE A 153 -2.88 -19.16 9.78
C PHE A 153 -3.46 -20.54 10.01
N ASP A 154 -3.90 -21.19 8.93
CA ASP A 154 -4.27 -22.60 8.98
C ASP A 154 -3.04 -23.52 9.09
N GLN A 155 -3.29 -24.82 9.23
CA GLN A 155 -2.22 -25.82 9.39
C GLN A 155 -1.25 -25.85 8.19
N ALA A 156 -1.74 -25.66 6.96
CA ALA A 156 -0.92 -25.62 5.76
C ALA A 156 -0.06 -24.35 5.73
N GLN A 157 -0.63 -23.22 6.12
CA GLN A 157 0.05 -21.94 6.23
C GLN A 157 1.13 -21.95 7.33
N ASP A 158 0.84 -22.57 8.49
CA ASP A 158 1.83 -22.72 9.57
C ASP A 158 3.00 -23.63 9.14
N ALA A 159 2.75 -24.65 8.36
CA ALA A 159 3.80 -25.50 7.78
C ALA A 159 4.75 -24.68 6.87
N VAL A 160 4.23 -23.70 6.11
CA VAL A 160 5.03 -22.77 5.31
C VAL A 160 5.98 -21.96 6.19
N LEU A 161 5.48 -21.46 7.32
CA LEU A 161 6.28 -20.64 8.23
C LEU A 161 7.46 -21.42 8.84
N ARG A 162 7.30 -22.73 9.03
CA ARG A 162 8.36 -23.62 9.54
C ARG A 162 9.28 -24.15 8.45
N ALA A 163 8.86 -24.11 7.19
CA ALA A 163 9.64 -24.66 6.09
C ALA A 163 11.00 -23.96 5.96
N PRO A 164 12.08 -24.71 5.68
CA PRO A 164 13.40 -24.14 5.44
C PRO A 164 13.45 -23.38 4.11
N LEU A 165 14.42 -22.48 3.96
CA LEU A 165 14.73 -21.78 2.73
C LEU A 165 15.65 -22.61 1.81
N PRO A 166 15.66 -22.40 0.51
CA PRO A 166 14.75 -21.56 -0.28
C PRO A 166 13.33 -22.15 -0.32
N LEU A 167 12.32 -21.30 -0.51
CA LEU A 167 10.93 -21.69 -0.49
C LEU A 167 10.19 -21.17 -1.73
N LEU A 168 9.44 -22.05 -2.40
CA LEU A 168 8.50 -21.70 -3.46
C LEU A 168 7.08 -21.89 -2.93
N LEU A 169 6.30 -20.79 -2.88
CA LEU A 169 4.94 -20.76 -2.34
C LEU A 169 3.93 -20.53 -3.46
N LEU A 170 3.14 -21.54 -3.74
CA LEU A 170 2.06 -21.47 -4.72
C LEU A 170 0.71 -21.36 -4.03
N GLY A 171 -0.21 -20.62 -4.61
CA GLY A 171 -1.58 -20.59 -4.10
C GLY A 171 -2.48 -19.65 -4.89
N PRO A 172 -3.80 -19.87 -4.84
CA PRO A 172 -4.76 -19.02 -5.53
C PRO A 172 -4.83 -17.64 -4.87
N ALA A 173 -5.48 -16.70 -5.55
CA ALA A 173 -5.89 -15.45 -4.95
C ALA A 173 -6.67 -15.71 -3.65
N GLY A 174 -6.43 -14.90 -2.62
CA GLY A 174 -7.11 -15.04 -1.34
C GLY A 174 -6.65 -16.21 -0.46
N SER A 175 -5.53 -16.88 -0.78
CA SER A 175 -4.94 -17.93 0.06
C SER A 175 -4.04 -17.40 1.20
N GLY A 176 -3.90 -16.06 1.35
CA GLY A 176 -3.07 -15.46 2.40
C GLY A 176 -1.57 -15.42 2.09
N LYS A 177 -1.14 -15.62 0.83
CA LYS A 177 0.27 -15.62 0.43
C LYS A 177 1.05 -14.41 0.95
N THR A 178 0.57 -13.21 0.68
CA THR A 178 1.25 -11.97 1.10
C THR A 178 1.48 -11.90 2.61
N ALA A 179 0.50 -12.34 3.40
CA ALA A 179 0.63 -12.40 4.86
C ALA A 179 1.74 -13.38 5.29
N LEU A 180 1.81 -14.54 4.65
CA LEU A 180 2.86 -15.53 4.91
C LEU A 180 4.24 -15.02 4.47
N VAL A 181 4.32 -14.35 3.33
CA VAL A 181 5.55 -13.71 2.84
C VAL A 181 6.07 -12.70 3.86
N LEU A 182 5.19 -11.85 4.38
CA LEU A 182 5.56 -10.85 5.38
C LEU A 182 5.95 -11.46 6.72
N GLU A 183 5.25 -12.49 7.18
CA GLU A 183 5.61 -13.22 8.42
C GLU A 183 6.95 -13.94 8.26
N LYS A 184 7.19 -14.57 7.12
CA LYS A 184 8.47 -15.23 6.82
C LYS A 184 9.61 -14.22 6.73
N LEU A 185 9.36 -13.05 6.12
CA LEU A 185 10.30 -11.93 6.07
C LEU A 185 10.64 -11.45 7.50
N ARG A 186 9.63 -11.31 8.36
CA ARG A 186 9.81 -10.89 9.76
C ARG A 186 10.70 -11.82 10.57
N GLN A 187 10.68 -13.12 10.26
CA GLN A 187 11.50 -14.14 10.93
C GLN A 187 12.99 -14.03 10.58
N GLN A 188 13.36 -13.34 9.51
CA GLN A 188 14.74 -13.20 9.07
C GLN A 188 15.45 -12.08 9.82
N ALA A 189 16.77 -12.15 9.88
CA ALA A 189 17.62 -11.11 10.48
C ALA A 189 18.45 -10.40 9.39
N GLY A 190 18.99 -9.24 9.72
CA GLY A 190 19.86 -8.48 8.84
C GLY A 190 19.09 -7.61 7.85
N ARG A 191 19.64 -7.42 6.66
CA ARG A 191 19.02 -6.62 5.62
C ARG A 191 18.17 -7.49 4.68
N VAL A 192 16.87 -7.20 4.58
CA VAL A 192 15.91 -8.02 3.84
C VAL A 192 15.18 -7.21 2.79
N LEU A 193 14.80 -7.87 1.70
CA LEU A 193 14.06 -7.27 0.60
C LEU A 193 12.72 -7.98 0.41
N TYR A 194 11.63 -7.21 0.38
CA TYR A 194 10.36 -7.59 -0.22
C TYR A 194 10.27 -6.96 -1.60
N ALA A 195 10.06 -7.76 -2.62
CA ALA A 195 9.98 -7.29 -4.00
C ALA A 195 8.70 -7.77 -4.69
N THR A 196 8.13 -6.94 -5.54
CA THR A 196 6.99 -7.27 -6.41
C THR A 196 7.04 -6.41 -7.67
N LEU A 197 6.22 -6.70 -8.69
CA LEU A 197 6.16 -5.83 -9.87
C LEU A 197 5.45 -4.51 -9.56
N SER A 198 4.40 -4.54 -8.74
CA SER A 198 3.52 -3.40 -8.49
C SER A 198 4.03 -2.46 -7.39
N PRO A 199 4.24 -1.15 -7.67
CA PRO A 199 4.56 -0.16 -6.63
C PRO A 199 3.50 -0.09 -5.54
N PHE A 200 2.22 -0.24 -5.91
CA PHE A 200 1.12 -0.27 -4.95
C PHE A 200 1.26 -1.44 -3.97
N LEU A 201 1.48 -2.67 -4.46
CA LEU A 201 1.63 -3.84 -3.59
C LEU A 201 2.86 -3.72 -2.68
N ALA A 202 3.97 -3.17 -3.18
CA ALA A 202 5.16 -2.93 -2.36
C ALA A 202 4.86 -1.94 -1.22
N ARG A 203 4.14 -0.86 -1.51
CA ARG A 203 3.73 0.14 -0.52
C ARG A 203 2.77 -0.44 0.52
N GLU A 204 1.74 -1.16 0.09
CA GLU A 204 0.78 -1.78 1.01
C GLU A 204 1.44 -2.86 1.89
N ALA A 205 2.30 -3.69 1.33
CA ALA A 205 3.10 -4.66 2.09
C ALA A 205 3.96 -3.95 3.16
N ARG A 206 4.59 -2.82 2.81
CA ARG A 206 5.35 -2.00 3.75
C ARG A 206 4.46 -1.41 4.85
N ARG A 207 3.30 -0.85 4.50
CA ARG A 207 2.35 -0.30 5.47
C ARG A 207 1.88 -1.36 6.46
N LEU A 208 1.54 -2.55 5.97
CA LEU A 208 1.16 -3.67 6.81
C LEU A 208 2.31 -4.09 7.73
N TYR A 209 3.52 -4.18 7.19
CA TYR A 209 4.69 -4.64 7.94
C TYR A 209 5.08 -3.68 9.07
N PHE A 210 5.00 -2.38 8.85
CA PHE A 210 5.33 -1.38 9.87
C PHE A 210 4.12 -0.95 10.72
N ALA A 211 2.92 -1.47 10.45
CA ALA A 211 1.75 -1.16 11.23
C ALA A 211 1.86 -1.74 12.65
N HIS A 212 1.46 -0.94 13.63
CA HIS A 212 1.36 -1.33 15.04
C HIS A 212 2.62 -1.99 15.65
N GLY A 213 3.82 -1.69 15.11
CA GLY A 213 5.08 -2.27 15.57
C GLY A 213 5.19 -3.79 15.32
N TYR A 214 4.58 -4.30 14.26
CA TYR A 214 4.66 -5.70 13.84
C TYR A 214 6.06 -6.10 13.38
N GLU A 215 6.83 -5.13 12.94
CA GLU A 215 8.16 -5.30 12.40
C GLU A 215 9.18 -5.95 13.36
N ASN A 216 10.18 -6.59 12.77
CA ASN A 216 11.33 -7.05 13.51
C ASN A 216 12.31 -5.88 13.78
N PRO A 217 12.58 -5.50 15.04
CA PRO A 217 13.45 -4.37 15.38
C PRO A 217 14.94 -4.62 15.06
N TYR A 218 15.35 -5.85 14.78
CA TYR A 218 16.72 -6.25 14.47
C TYR A 218 16.98 -6.38 12.97
N GLN A 219 16.14 -5.79 12.14
CA GLN A 219 16.13 -5.98 10.71
C GLN A 219 16.08 -4.64 9.99
N GLU A 220 16.78 -4.55 8.86
CA GLU A 220 16.58 -3.48 7.86
C GLU A 220 15.77 -4.06 6.72
N ALA A 221 14.49 -3.66 6.60
CA ALA A 221 13.59 -4.20 5.59
C ALA A 221 13.30 -3.15 4.51
N ASP A 222 13.63 -3.49 3.26
CA ASP A 222 13.29 -2.73 2.06
C ASP A 222 12.07 -3.34 1.39
N PHE A 223 11.10 -2.49 1.00
CA PHE A 223 9.90 -2.87 0.25
C PHE A 223 9.92 -2.13 -1.07
N LEU A 224 10.16 -2.84 -2.16
CA LEU A 224 10.42 -2.24 -3.47
C LEU A 224 9.57 -2.90 -4.55
N SER A 225 9.02 -2.10 -5.46
CA SER A 225 8.66 -2.61 -6.76
C SER A 225 9.92 -2.93 -7.57
N PHE A 226 9.80 -3.74 -8.62
CA PHE A 226 10.95 -4.04 -9.46
C PHE A 226 11.57 -2.77 -10.06
N ARG A 227 10.75 -1.79 -10.46
CA ARG A 227 11.25 -0.50 -10.93
C ARG A 227 12.06 0.22 -9.85
N GLU A 228 11.53 0.31 -8.62
CA GLU A 228 12.23 0.95 -7.51
C GLU A 228 13.53 0.21 -7.15
N PHE A 229 13.54 -1.12 -7.30
CA PHE A 229 14.79 -1.90 -7.17
C PHE A 229 15.83 -1.50 -8.22
N LEU A 230 15.44 -1.35 -9.50
CA LEU A 230 16.31 -0.83 -10.54
C LEU A 230 16.84 0.57 -10.19
N GLU A 231 15.97 1.45 -9.68
CA GLU A 231 16.32 2.81 -9.27
C GLU A 231 17.34 2.83 -8.12
N THR A 232 17.39 1.80 -7.26
CA THR A 232 18.44 1.68 -6.23
C THR A 232 19.81 1.40 -6.84
N LEU A 233 19.87 0.80 -8.01
CA LEU A 233 21.10 0.53 -8.75
C LEU A 233 21.50 1.73 -9.61
N GLU A 234 20.54 2.26 -10.36
CA GLU A 234 20.64 3.51 -11.10
C GLU A 234 19.23 3.92 -11.56
N VAL A 235 18.87 5.17 -11.38
CA VAL A 235 17.58 5.68 -11.88
C VAL A 235 17.61 5.71 -13.40
N PRO A 236 16.72 4.97 -14.10
CA PRO A 236 16.74 4.90 -15.56
C PRO A 236 16.49 6.28 -16.18
N GLY A 237 17.25 6.60 -17.21
CA GLY A 237 16.94 7.74 -18.06
C GLY A 237 15.69 7.46 -18.91
N GLY A 238 14.80 8.42 -18.99
CA GLY A 238 13.57 8.28 -19.75
C GLY A 238 12.40 7.67 -18.97
N ARG A 239 11.44 7.12 -19.69
CA ARG A 239 10.17 6.60 -19.15
C ARG A 239 9.99 5.12 -19.49
N GLU A 240 9.38 4.37 -18.58
CA GLU A 240 9.01 2.97 -18.84
C GLU A 240 8.01 2.87 -20.00
N VAL A 241 8.27 1.93 -20.93
CA VAL A 241 7.43 1.65 -22.08
C VAL A 241 6.12 0.98 -21.62
N GLY A 242 4.99 1.59 -21.99
CA GLY A 242 3.67 1.01 -21.80
C GLY A 242 3.10 0.39 -23.08
N PHE A 243 1.99 -0.36 -22.93
CA PHE A 243 1.32 -0.95 -24.11
C PHE A 243 0.84 0.11 -25.11
N ARG A 244 0.42 1.31 -24.66
CA ARG A 244 0.06 2.42 -25.56
C ARG A 244 1.23 2.89 -26.43
N ASP A 245 2.45 2.89 -25.89
CA ASP A 245 3.66 3.22 -26.67
C ASP A 245 3.93 2.15 -27.71
N PHE A 246 3.77 0.88 -27.31
CA PHE A 246 3.89 -0.24 -28.23
C PHE A 246 2.85 -0.17 -29.36
N LEU A 247 1.60 0.17 -29.08
CA LEU A 247 0.58 0.37 -30.10
C LEU A 247 0.98 1.49 -31.08
N ARG A 248 1.53 2.60 -30.60
CA ARG A 248 2.04 3.70 -31.43
C ARG A 248 3.18 3.23 -32.35
N PHE A 249 4.03 2.35 -31.86
CA PHE A 249 5.07 1.71 -32.64
C PHE A 249 4.50 0.73 -33.69
N PHE A 250 3.59 -0.16 -33.28
CA PHE A 250 3.17 -1.29 -34.11
C PHE A 250 2.05 -0.96 -35.10
N ALA A 251 1.04 -0.16 -34.72
CA ALA A 251 -0.13 0.09 -35.56
C ALA A 251 0.18 0.58 -36.99
N PRO A 252 1.12 1.50 -37.23
CA PRO A 252 1.49 1.92 -38.57
C PRO A 252 2.14 0.82 -39.41
N ARG A 253 2.73 -0.18 -38.75
CA ARG A 253 3.50 -1.28 -39.33
C ARG A 253 2.68 -2.55 -39.51
N ALA A 254 1.55 -2.69 -38.83
CA ALA A 254 0.76 -3.92 -38.73
C ALA A 254 0.39 -4.52 -40.10
N ARG A 255 0.09 -3.68 -41.12
CA ARG A 255 -0.29 -4.13 -42.48
C ARG A 255 0.83 -4.85 -43.20
N ALA A 256 2.09 -4.67 -42.80
CA ALA A 256 3.26 -5.30 -43.44
C ALA A 256 3.56 -6.72 -42.92
N TYR A 257 2.82 -7.18 -41.92
CA TYR A 257 3.08 -8.46 -41.27
C TYR A 257 1.81 -9.34 -41.24
N PRO A 258 1.99 -10.69 -41.26
CA PRO A 258 0.87 -11.63 -41.21
C PRO A 258 0.26 -11.77 -39.81
N PHE A 259 0.82 -11.13 -38.81
CA PHE A 259 0.35 -11.15 -37.43
C PHE A 259 -0.21 -9.77 -37.05
N THR A 260 -1.41 -9.75 -36.44
CA THR A 260 -2.17 -8.51 -36.17
C THR A 260 -2.42 -8.26 -34.69
N HIS A 261 -2.20 -9.25 -33.83
CA HIS A 261 -2.46 -9.14 -32.39
C HIS A 261 -1.34 -8.41 -31.67
N ALA A 262 -1.50 -7.10 -31.45
CA ALA A 262 -0.49 -6.25 -30.83
C ALA A 262 -0.10 -6.70 -29.43
N HIS A 263 -1.06 -7.09 -28.60
CA HIS A 263 -0.77 -7.61 -27.25
C HIS A 263 0.10 -8.87 -27.27
N ALA A 264 -0.23 -9.85 -28.12
CA ALA A 264 0.56 -11.06 -28.24
C ALA A 264 2.00 -10.77 -28.66
N LEU A 265 2.18 -9.80 -29.56
CA LEU A 265 3.51 -9.39 -30.02
C LEU A 265 4.29 -8.67 -28.92
N PHE A 266 3.66 -7.77 -28.16
CA PHE A 266 4.30 -7.07 -27.06
C PHE A 266 4.75 -8.06 -25.97
N GLU A 267 3.91 -9.03 -25.66
CA GLU A 267 4.23 -10.10 -24.71
C GLU A 267 5.34 -11.02 -25.22
N GLU A 268 5.39 -11.32 -26.51
CA GLU A 268 6.48 -12.09 -27.11
C GLU A 268 7.82 -11.37 -26.95
N PHE A 269 7.83 -10.05 -27.13
CA PHE A 269 9.04 -9.25 -26.95
C PHE A 269 9.51 -9.25 -25.48
N ARG A 270 8.60 -9.01 -24.56
CA ARG A 270 8.93 -8.92 -23.12
C ARG A 270 9.10 -10.29 -22.46
N GLY A 271 8.17 -11.21 -22.72
CA GLY A 271 8.09 -12.49 -22.02
C GLY A 271 8.88 -13.63 -22.65
N VAL A 272 9.41 -13.44 -23.87
CA VAL A 272 10.22 -14.45 -24.58
C VAL A 272 11.57 -13.89 -24.94
N LEU A 273 11.60 -12.86 -25.79
CA LEU A 273 12.86 -12.35 -26.34
C LEU A 273 13.75 -11.66 -25.30
N LEU A 274 13.13 -10.99 -24.30
CA LEU A 274 13.84 -10.30 -23.22
C LEU A 274 13.83 -11.06 -21.89
N ALA A 275 13.15 -12.19 -21.79
CA ALA A 275 12.92 -12.86 -20.51
C ALA A 275 14.08 -13.75 -20.03
N SER A 276 15.00 -14.14 -20.91
CA SER A 276 16.11 -15.04 -20.54
C SER A 276 17.08 -14.35 -19.57
N PRO A 277 17.51 -15.04 -18.49
CA PRO A 277 18.52 -14.50 -17.57
C PRO A 277 19.89 -14.25 -18.22
N GLU A 278 20.22 -14.98 -19.28
CA GLU A 278 21.51 -14.87 -19.98
C GLU A 278 21.59 -13.63 -20.86
N GLY A 279 20.48 -13.03 -21.23
CA GLY A 279 20.40 -11.86 -22.10
C GLY A 279 19.24 -11.95 -23.09
N PRO A 280 18.99 -10.91 -23.88
CA PRO A 280 18.05 -10.97 -25.00
C PRO A 280 18.39 -12.13 -25.92
N LEU A 281 17.38 -12.91 -26.35
CA LEU A 281 17.61 -14.04 -27.24
C LEU A 281 18.17 -13.58 -28.58
N SER A 282 19.15 -14.33 -29.13
CA SER A 282 19.55 -14.18 -30.51
C SER A 282 18.50 -14.76 -31.46
N LEU A 283 18.57 -14.43 -32.75
CA LEU A 283 17.69 -15.01 -33.77
C LEU A 283 17.74 -16.54 -33.76
N GLU A 284 18.96 -17.10 -33.66
CA GLU A 284 19.19 -18.55 -33.67
C GLU A 284 18.58 -19.19 -32.44
N ALA A 285 18.78 -18.60 -31.26
CA ALA A 285 18.21 -19.08 -30.00
C ALA A 285 16.67 -18.98 -30.03
N TYR A 286 16.13 -17.89 -30.58
CA TYR A 286 14.69 -17.71 -30.74
C TYR A 286 14.09 -18.73 -31.73
N GLN A 287 14.75 -19.00 -32.83
CA GLN A 287 14.32 -20.04 -33.78
C GLN A 287 14.42 -21.45 -33.20
N ALA A 288 15.40 -21.71 -32.33
CA ALA A 288 15.59 -23.00 -31.68
C ALA A 288 14.54 -23.30 -30.57
N LEU A 289 13.79 -22.30 -30.11
CA LEU A 289 12.76 -22.50 -29.11
C LEU A 289 11.74 -23.58 -29.53
N GLY A 290 11.34 -24.35 -28.55
CA GLY A 290 10.27 -25.36 -28.72
C GLY A 290 8.93 -24.72 -29.09
N VAL A 291 8.01 -25.56 -29.50
CA VAL A 291 6.65 -25.17 -29.92
C VAL A 291 5.90 -24.40 -28.81
N ARG A 292 6.16 -24.72 -27.53
CA ARG A 292 5.50 -24.13 -26.39
C ARG A 292 6.22 -22.91 -25.80
N GLN A 293 7.35 -22.51 -26.39
CA GLN A 293 8.19 -21.44 -25.83
C GLN A 293 8.08 -20.12 -26.60
N SER A 294 7.23 -20.05 -27.62
CA SER A 294 6.95 -18.85 -28.42
C SER A 294 5.49 -18.89 -28.90
N LEU A 295 4.84 -17.74 -28.96
CA LEU A 295 3.50 -17.61 -29.57
C LEU A 295 3.52 -17.74 -31.08
N TYR A 296 4.70 -17.62 -31.70
CA TYR A 296 4.85 -17.61 -33.15
C TYR A 296 5.47 -18.88 -33.69
N PRO A 297 4.92 -19.40 -34.81
CA PRO A 297 5.48 -20.54 -35.52
C PRO A 297 6.90 -20.22 -36.01
N LYS A 298 7.69 -21.28 -36.21
CA LYS A 298 9.13 -21.15 -36.60
C LYS A 298 9.34 -20.35 -37.85
N ASP A 299 8.46 -20.46 -38.83
CA ASP A 299 8.46 -19.75 -40.09
C ASP A 299 8.22 -18.24 -39.96
N LEU A 300 7.44 -17.81 -38.96
CA LEU A 300 7.20 -16.39 -38.70
C LEU A 300 8.23 -15.75 -37.74
N ARG A 301 8.97 -16.53 -36.98
CA ARG A 301 9.94 -16.00 -35.99
C ARG A 301 10.98 -15.05 -36.56
N PRO A 302 11.53 -15.26 -37.77
CA PRO A 302 12.47 -14.29 -38.37
C PRO A 302 11.84 -12.90 -38.57
N GLN A 303 10.54 -12.86 -38.95
CA GLN A 303 9.83 -11.60 -39.16
C GLN A 303 9.52 -10.92 -37.82
N VAL A 304 9.14 -11.70 -36.81
CA VAL A 304 8.93 -11.21 -35.44
C VAL A 304 10.23 -10.64 -34.87
N TYR A 305 11.35 -11.33 -35.07
CA TYR A 305 12.65 -10.88 -34.62
C TYR A 305 13.13 -9.62 -35.33
N ALA A 306 12.94 -9.51 -36.64
CA ALA A 306 13.25 -8.29 -37.37
C ALA A 306 12.41 -7.09 -36.89
N LEU A 307 11.17 -7.31 -36.51
CA LEU A 307 10.35 -6.28 -35.92
C LEU A 307 10.77 -5.94 -34.47
N PHE A 308 11.24 -6.94 -33.73
CA PHE A 308 11.81 -6.73 -32.39
C PHE A 308 13.06 -5.84 -32.42
N GLN A 309 13.95 -6.00 -33.43
CA GLN A 309 15.10 -5.09 -33.59
C GLN A 309 14.63 -3.64 -33.80
N LYS A 310 13.64 -3.42 -34.67
CA LYS A 310 13.04 -2.09 -34.85
C LYS A 310 12.38 -1.54 -33.60
N TYR A 311 11.86 -2.42 -32.72
CA TYR A 311 11.29 -2.01 -31.43
C TYR A 311 12.39 -1.54 -30.47
N LEU A 312 13.54 -2.18 -30.45
CA LEU A 312 14.69 -1.72 -29.66
C LEU A 312 15.18 -0.35 -30.11
N ASP A 313 15.23 -0.11 -31.44
CA ASP A 313 15.57 1.20 -32.02
C ASP A 313 14.54 2.25 -31.59
N PHE A 314 13.24 1.94 -31.69
CA PHE A 314 12.16 2.82 -31.23
C PHE A 314 12.27 3.18 -29.76
N LEU A 315 12.58 2.23 -28.86
CA LEU A 315 12.78 2.52 -27.44
C LEU A 315 13.90 3.55 -27.25
N HIS A 316 14.98 3.39 -27.99
CA HIS A 316 16.12 4.30 -27.91
C HIS A 316 15.77 5.71 -28.43
N GLU A 317 15.13 5.78 -29.60
CA GLU A 317 14.73 7.06 -30.23
C GLU A 317 13.73 7.86 -29.41
N GLU A 318 12.77 7.19 -28.77
CA GLU A 318 11.71 7.81 -27.95
C GLU A 318 12.13 8.05 -26.49
N GLY A 319 13.36 7.69 -26.11
CA GLY A 319 13.81 7.78 -24.71
C GLY A 319 12.99 6.89 -23.76
N LEU A 320 12.63 5.70 -24.22
CA LEU A 320 11.87 4.73 -23.45
C LEU A 320 12.77 3.59 -22.98
N TYR A 321 12.41 2.97 -21.86
CA TYR A 321 13.09 1.75 -21.41
C TYR A 321 12.12 0.60 -21.15
N ASP A 322 12.58 -0.63 -21.38
CA ASP A 322 11.91 -1.85 -20.95
C ASP A 322 12.60 -2.38 -19.68
N PRO A 323 11.84 -2.74 -18.62
CA PRO A 323 12.40 -3.22 -17.35
C PRO A 323 13.26 -4.48 -17.49
N SER A 324 12.90 -5.40 -18.40
CA SER A 324 13.71 -6.62 -18.64
C SER A 324 15.02 -6.30 -19.35
N LEU A 325 14.99 -5.34 -20.28
CA LEU A 325 16.21 -4.87 -20.94
C LEU A 325 17.16 -4.18 -19.95
N LEU A 326 16.61 -3.41 -19.02
CA LEU A 326 17.40 -2.83 -17.92
C LEU A 326 17.94 -3.89 -16.97
N ALA A 327 17.17 -4.96 -16.69
CA ALA A 327 17.65 -6.07 -15.88
C ALA A 327 18.96 -6.65 -16.46
N HIS A 328 19.04 -6.79 -17.78
CA HIS A 328 20.27 -7.24 -18.44
C HIS A 328 21.42 -6.24 -18.29
N ARG A 329 21.14 -4.95 -18.51
CA ARG A 329 22.17 -3.88 -18.41
C ARG A 329 22.72 -3.72 -16.99
N TYR A 330 21.88 -3.91 -15.96
CA TYR A 330 22.25 -3.69 -14.56
C TYR A 330 22.82 -4.93 -13.88
N ARG A 331 22.87 -6.06 -14.59
CA ARG A 331 23.33 -7.34 -14.04
C ARG A 331 24.69 -7.28 -13.35
N GLU A 332 25.65 -6.56 -13.96
CA GLU A 332 26.98 -6.39 -13.41
C GLU A 332 27.10 -5.31 -12.31
N ARG A 333 26.00 -4.56 -12.07
CA ARG A 333 25.95 -3.49 -11.05
C ARG A 333 25.38 -3.95 -9.72
N VAL A 334 24.74 -5.12 -9.71
CA VAL A 334 24.14 -5.66 -8.50
C VAL A 334 25.21 -6.22 -7.58
N GLU A 335 25.31 -5.63 -6.41
CA GLU A 335 26.14 -6.15 -5.32
C GLU A 335 25.31 -7.00 -4.35
N PRO A 336 25.87 -8.10 -3.78
CA PRO A 336 25.22 -8.89 -2.74
C PRO A 336 24.98 -8.04 -1.48
N THR A 337 23.75 -7.60 -1.28
CA THR A 337 23.37 -6.62 -0.26
C THR A 337 22.42 -7.20 0.79
N TYR A 338 21.55 -8.10 0.36
CA TYR A 338 20.47 -8.61 1.21
C TYR A 338 20.79 -9.98 1.81
N ASP A 339 20.42 -10.15 3.06
CA ASP A 339 20.50 -11.44 3.77
C ASP A 339 19.32 -12.36 3.42
N PHE A 340 18.20 -11.77 2.98
CA PHE A 340 17.00 -12.49 2.54
C PHE A 340 16.23 -11.68 1.49
N VAL A 341 15.67 -12.36 0.47
CA VAL A 341 14.82 -11.77 -0.57
C VAL A 341 13.49 -12.53 -0.63
N ALA A 342 12.40 -11.83 -0.46
CA ALA A 342 11.05 -12.32 -0.72
C ALA A 342 10.48 -11.66 -1.97
N VAL A 343 9.99 -12.46 -2.93
CA VAL A 343 9.32 -11.97 -4.13
C VAL A 343 7.88 -12.41 -4.10
N ASP A 344 6.96 -11.45 -4.09
CA ASP A 344 5.51 -11.71 -4.13
C ASP A 344 4.96 -11.46 -5.55
N GLU A 345 3.92 -12.20 -5.91
CA GLU A 345 3.34 -12.22 -7.27
C GLU A 345 4.41 -12.48 -8.35
N VAL A 346 5.31 -13.42 -8.10
CA VAL A 346 6.49 -13.72 -8.95
C VAL A 346 6.12 -14.05 -10.40
N GLN A 347 4.90 -14.55 -10.66
CA GLN A 347 4.41 -14.84 -12.01
C GLN A 347 4.27 -13.58 -12.89
N ASP A 348 4.33 -12.39 -12.31
CA ASP A 348 4.28 -11.13 -13.05
C ASP A 348 5.67 -10.63 -13.48
N LEU A 349 6.73 -11.27 -12.98
CA LEU A 349 8.12 -10.97 -13.30
C LEU A 349 8.67 -11.93 -14.36
N THR A 350 9.54 -11.44 -15.22
CA THR A 350 10.31 -12.30 -16.13
C THR A 350 11.44 -12.98 -15.37
N LEU A 351 11.99 -14.07 -15.94
CA LEU A 351 13.12 -14.76 -15.33
C LEU A 351 14.36 -13.86 -15.20
N ALA A 352 14.60 -12.97 -16.17
CA ALA A 352 15.68 -11.99 -16.10
C ALA A 352 15.51 -11.03 -14.92
N GLN A 353 14.29 -10.63 -14.63
CA GLN A 353 13.98 -9.76 -13.49
C GLN A 353 14.15 -10.49 -12.16
N VAL A 354 13.70 -11.74 -12.07
CA VAL A 354 13.88 -12.58 -10.88
C VAL A 354 15.37 -12.86 -10.64
N ASP A 355 16.14 -13.19 -11.69
CA ASP A 355 17.60 -13.39 -11.60
C ASP A 355 18.29 -12.14 -11.03
N LEU A 356 17.94 -10.96 -11.53
CA LEU A 356 18.51 -9.71 -11.03
C LEU A 356 18.23 -9.49 -9.54
N LEU A 357 16.99 -9.72 -9.09
CA LEU A 357 16.63 -9.62 -7.67
C LEU A 357 17.45 -10.60 -6.82
N LEU A 358 17.57 -11.86 -7.24
CA LEU A 358 18.27 -12.89 -6.48
C LEU A 358 19.80 -12.72 -6.49
N ARG A 359 20.36 -12.01 -7.46
CA ARG A 359 21.80 -11.62 -7.44
C ARG A 359 22.13 -10.65 -6.31
N SER A 360 21.15 -9.95 -5.77
CA SER A 360 21.35 -9.08 -4.62
C SER A 360 21.51 -9.82 -3.29
N LEU A 361 21.36 -11.16 -3.27
CA LEU A 361 21.54 -12.01 -2.09
C LEU A 361 23.02 -12.22 -1.75
N LYS A 362 23.35 -12.08 -0.47
CA LYS A 362 24.67 -12.44 0.09
C LYS A 362 24.89 -13.95 0.10
N ALA A 363 23.84 -14.71 0.42
CA ALA A 363 23.87 -16.16 0.47
C ALA A 363 22.87 -16.75 -0.52
N LYS A 364 23.34 -17.63 -1.42
CA LYS A 364 22.46 -18.36 -2.33
C LYS A 364 21.46 -19.20 -1.53
N GLY A 365 20.19 -19.19 -1.96
CA GLY A 365 19.13 -19.95 -1.30
C GLY A 365 18.39 -19.21 -0.17
N ALA A 366 18.80 -18.03 0.24
CA ALA A 366 18.08 -17.25 1.27
C ALA A 366 16.91 -16.46 0.65
N PHE A 367 15.96 -17.16 0.00
CA PHE A 367 14.83 -16.50 -0.66
C PHE A 367 13.51 -17.26 -0.49
N LEU A 368 12.42 -16.50 -0.69
CA LEU A 368 11.04 -16.98 -0.85
C LEU A 368 10.45 -16.38 -2.12
N LEU A 369 9.91 -17.22 -3.01
CA LEU A 369 9.16 -16.79 -4.18
C LEU A 369 7.71 -17.23 -4.03
N ALA A 370 6.77 -16.29 -4.03
CA ALA A 370 5.35 -16.54 -3.90
C ALA A 370 4.60 -16.12 -5.15
N GLY A 371 3.59 -16.92 -5.57
CA GLY A 371 2.79 -16.58 -6.74
C GLY A 371 1.61 -17.49 -7.00
N ASP A 372 0.85 -17.15 -8.04
CA ASP A 372 -0.33 -17.87 -8.51
C ASP A 372 -0.23 -18.16 -10.00
N SER A 373 -0.05 -19.42 -10.35
CA SER A 373 0.02 -19.87 -11.76
C SER A 373 -1.29 -19.75 -12.53
N HIS A 374 -2.41 -19.59 -11.84
CA HIS A 374 -3.73 -19.46 -12.47
C HIS A 374 -4.06 -18.00 -12.85
N GLN A 375 -3.34 -17.01 -12.29
CA GLN A 375 -3.50 -15.59 -12.57
C GLN A 375 -2.57 -15.03 -13.64
N ILE A 376 -1.92 -15.87 -14.41
CA ILE A 376 -1.10 -15.44 -15.54
C ILE A 376 -2.03 -14.96 -16.65
N VAL A 377 -2.22 -13.66 -16.77
CA VAL A 377 -3.02 -13.01 -17.83
C VAL A 377 -2.20 -12.80 -19.08
N HIS A 378 -0.88 -12.75 -18.95
CA HIS A 378 0.04 -12.60 -20.05
C HIS A 378 0.58 -13.96 -20.50
N PRO A 379 0.73 -14.22 -21.79
CA PRO A 379 1.36 -15.44 -22.30
C PRO A 379 2.90 -15.37 -22.12
N ASN A 380 3.37 -15.05 -20.92
CA ASN A 380 4.80 -14.82 -20.62
C ASN A 380 5.59 -16.11 -20.40
N PHE A 381 5.08 -17.27 -20.82
CA PHE A 381 5.72 -18.57 -20.67
C PHE A 381 6.29 -18.87 -19.28
N PHE A 382 5.81 -18.14 -18.27
CA PHE A 382 6.16 -18.42 -16.89
C PHE A 382 5.74 -19.85 -16.54
N SER A 383 6.70 -20.66 -16.11
CA SER A 383 6.41 -21.97 -15.58
C SER A 383 7.26 -22.22 -14.35
N TRP A 384 6.62 -22.79 -13.34
CA TRP A 384 7.33 -23.19 -12.12
C TRP A 384 8.42 -24.22 -12.40
N ALA A 385 8.23 -25.08 -13.42
CA ALA A 385 9.26 -26.01 -13.86
C ALA A 385 10.50 -25.30 -14.42
N THR A 386 10.32 -24.23 -15.20
CA THR A 386 11.44 -23.42 -15.70
C THR A 386 12.14 -22.70 -14.58
N LEU A 387 11.38 -22.07 -13.68
CA LEU A 387 11.92 -21.41 -12.49
C LEU A 387 12.73 -22.39 -11.63
N LYS A 388 12.20 -23.58 -11.38
CA LYS A 388 12.91 -24.68 -10.73
C LYS A 388 14.21 -25.03 -11.42
N SER A 389 14.15 -25.35 -12.72
CA SER A 389 15.33 -25.79 -13.48
C SER A 389 16.45 -24.77 -13.43
N TYR A 390 16.11 -23.50 -13.36
CA TYR A 390 17.06 -22.40 -13.19
C TYR A 390 17.76 -22.45 -11.83
N PHE A 391 17.01 -22.70 -10.74
CA PHE A 391 17.57 -22.75 -9.38
C PHE A 391 18.24 -24.10 -9.05
N PHE A 392 17.82 -25.20 -9.68
CA PHE A 392 18.31 -26.55 -9.42
C PHE A 392 19.67 -26.88 -10.03
N ARG A 393 20.17 -26.04 -10.91
CA ARG A 393 21.57 -26.20 -11.36
C ARG A 393 22.55 -26.10 -10.21
N GLU A 394 22.11 -25.59 -9.06
CA GLU A 394 22.95 -25.33 -7.89
C GLU A 394 22.61 -26.16 -6.63
N ASP A 395 21.38 -26.69 -6.48
CA ASP A 395 20.99 -27.51 -5.31
C ASP A 395 19.82 -28.49 -5.59
N ALA A 396 20.10 -29.77 -5.68
CA ALA A 396 19.13 -30.82 -5.99
C ALA A 396 18.10 -31.06 -4.86
N GLN A 397 18.38 -30.65 -3.62
CA GLN A 397 17.47 -30.82 -2.47
C GLN A 397 16.36 -29.77 -2.41
N ALA A 398 16.48 -28.69 -3.16
CA ALA A 398 15.46 -27.64 -3.20
C ALA A 398 14.13 -28.10 -3.84
N LEU A 399 14.08 -29.23 -4.59
CA LEU A 399 12.88 -29.80 -5.23
C LEU A 399 11.75 -30.12 -4.26
N GLU A 400 12.06 -30.46 -3.03
CA GLU A 400 11.08 -30.88 -2.03
C GLU A 400 10.42 -29.67 -1.32
N ARG A 401 10.82 -28.44 -1.64
CA ARG A 401 10.43 -27.23 -0.91
C ARG A 401 9.39 -26.37 -1.66
N ILE A 402 8.52 -27.01 -2.44
CA ILE A 402 7.36 -26.35 -3.01
C ILE A 402 6.16 -26.64 -2.14
N THR A 403 5.56 -25.57 -1.66
CA THR A 403 4.31 -25.68 -0.91
C THR A 403 3.19 -25.07 -1.71
N VAL A 404 2.10 -25.84 -1.87
CA VAL A 404 0.89 -25.41 -2.57
C VAL A 404 -0.21 -25.16 -1.56
N LEU A 405 -0.63 -23.90 -1.43
CA LEU A 405 -1.83 -23.55 -0.71
C LEU A 405 -3.04 -23.77 -1.61
N LYS A 406 -4.10 -24.34 -1.09
CA LYS A 406 -5.34 -24.57 -1.85
C LYS A 406 -6.52 -23.77 -1.30
N ALA A 407 -6.43 -23.39 -0.02
CA ALA A 407 -7.47 -22.66 0.68
C ALA A 407 -7.69 -21.26 0.07
N ASN A 408 -8.95 -20.88 -0.06
CA ASN A 408 -9.37 -19.56 -0.51
C ASN A 408 -10.33 -18.95 0.52
N TYR A 409 -9.89 -17.90 1.16
CA TYR A 409 -10.65 -17.17 2.19
C TYR A 409 -11.39 -15.95 1.64
N ARG A 410 -11.19 -15.63 0.35
CA ARG A 410 -11.72 -14.44 -0.30
C ARG A 410 -13.09 -14.67 -0.91
N ASN A 411 -13.16 -15.60 -1.85
CA ASN A 411 -14.30 -15.79 -2.72
C ASN A 411 -15.33 -16.70 -2.05
N ALA A 412 -16.60 -16.39 -2.23
CA ALA A 412 -17.71 -17.24 -1.84
C ALA A 412 -17.68 -18.58 -2.59
N ARG A 413 -18.36 -19.61 -2.06
CA ARG A 413 -18.31 -20.98 -2.55
C ARG A 413 -18.65 -21.10 -4.03
N LYS A 414 -19.78 -20.54 -4.47
CA LYS A 414 -20.21 -20.63 -5.88
C LYS A 414 -19.25 -19.93 -6.86
N VAL A 415 -18.63 -18.84 -6.43
CA VAL A 415 -17.60 -18.17 -7.24
C VAL A 415 -16.38 -19.06 -7.39
N SER A 416 -15.93 -19.69 -6.29
CA SER A 416 -14.80 -20.64 -6.31
C SER A 416 -15.10 -21.89 -7.12
N GLU A 417 -16.35 -22.39 -7.09
CA GLU A 417 -16.79 -23.53 -7.90
C GLU A 417 -16.76 -23.22 -9.40
N LEU A 418 -17.22 -22.01 -9.81
CA LEU A 418 -17.10 -21.56 -11.19
C LEU A 418 -15.63 -21.44 -11.61
N ALA A 419 -14.78 -20.85 -10.77
CA ALA A 419 -13.34 -20.77 -11.01
C ALA A 419 -12.73 -22.18 -11.20
N ASN A 420 -13.10 -23.14 -10.35
CA ASN A 420 -12.64 -24.52 -10.46
C ASN A 420 -13.11 -25.21 -11.75
N ARG A 421 -14.33 -24.94 -12.21
CA ARG A 421 -14.80 -25.45 -13.51
C ARG A 421 -13.97 -24.91 -14.67
N LEU A 422 -13.61 -23.63 -14.64
CA LEU A 422 -12.70 -23.03 -15.63
C LEU A 422 -11.32 -23.71 -15.61
N LEU A 423 -10.78 -24.02 -14.43
CA LEU A 423 -9.50 -24.72 -14.30
C LEU A 423 -9.56 -26.14 -14.86
N ARG A 424 -10.65 -26.89 -14.60
CA ARG A 424 -10.85 -28.23 -15.15
C ARG A 424 -10.98 -28.19 -16.67
N LEU A 425 -11.78 -27.27 -17.22
CA LEU A 425 -11.93 -27.06 -18.64
C LEU A 425 -10.59 -26.73 -19.29
N LYS A 426 -9.85 -25.80 -18.72
CA LYS A 426 -8.50 -25.46 -19.19
C LYS A 426 -7.60 -26.69 -19.24
N GLN A 427 -7.62 -27.51 -18.18
CA GLN A 427 -6.79 -28.71 -18.14
C GLN A 427 -7.26 -29.79 -19.12
N ALA A 428 -8.56 -30.03 -19.23
CA ALA A 428 -9.12 -31.01 -20.18
C ALA A 428 -8.73 -30.65 -21.61
N ARG A 429 -8.81 -29.38 -21.99
CA ARG A 429 -8.53 -28.92 -23.36
C ARG A 429 -7.04 -28.78 -23.66
N PHE A 430 -6.25 -28.21 -22.75
CA PHE A 430 -4.86 -27.80 -23.01
C PHE A 430 -3.83 -28.65 -22.27
N GLY A 431 -4.25 -29.54 -21.37
CA GLY A 431 -3.37 -30.26 -20.48
C GLY A 431 -2.78 -29.39 -19.36
N SER A 432 -1.95 -29.98 -18.52
CA SER A 432 -1.28 -29.31 -17.40
C SER A 432 -0.01 -28.62 -17.90
N VAL A 433 0.26 -27.43 -17.40
CA VAL A 433 1.53 -26.70 -17.64
C VAL A 433 2.66 -27.41 -16.90
N ASP A 434 2.45 -27.64 -15.60
CA ASP A 434 3.35 -28.38 -14.71
C ASP A 434 2.52 -29.13 -13.65
N ARG A 435 3.21 -29.93 -12.82
CA ARG A 435 2.55 -30.71 -11.76
C ARG A 435 2.05 -29.81 -10.65
N GLU A 436 2.79 -28.76 -10.36
CA GLU A 436 2.54 -27.86 -9.24
C GLU A 436 1.34 -26.94 -9.48
N SER A 437 1.04 -26.62 -10.74
CA SER A 437 -0.16 -25.86 -11.14
C SER A 437 -1.42 -26.72 -11.21
N THR A 438 -1.33 -28.00 -10.83
CA THR A 438 -2.44 -28.94 -10.93
C THR A 438 -3.16 -29.09 -9.60
N TYR A 439 -3.87 -28.02 -9.20
CA TYR A 439 -4.68 -27.99 -7.98
C TYR A 439 -5.99 -27.23 -8.19
N LEU A 440 -7.00 -27.56 -7.38
CA LEU A 440 -8.26 -26.83 -7.29
C LEU A 440 -8.23 -25.88 -6.09
N VAL A 441 -9.03 -24.85 -6.19
CA VAL A 441 -9.23 -23.88 -5.12
C VAL A 441 -10.23 -24.46 -4.11
N GLU A 442 -9.87 -24.49 -2.85
CA GLU A 442 -10.71 -24.98 -1.74
C GLU A 442 -11.34 -23.79 -1.03
N PRO A 443 -12.65 -23.49 -1.28
CA PRO A 443 -13.29 -22.35 -0.64
C PRO A 443 -13.40 -22.58 0.87
N GLN A 444 -13.05 -21.56 1.63
CA GLN A 444 -13.14 -21.55 3.08
C GLN A 444 -14.21 -20.54 3.54
N GLY A 445 -14.91 -20.87 4.60
CA GLY A 445 -15.98 -20.03 5.16
C GLY A 445 -17.39 -20.39 4.67
N GLU A 446 -18.38 -19.76 5.29
CA GLU A 446 -19.80 -20.10 5.14
C GLU A 446 -20.52 -19.34 4.02
N ARG A 447 -19.82 -18.41 3.33
CA ARG A 447 -20.43 -17.60 2.28
C ARG A 447 -20.73 -18.43 1.05
N GLU A 448 -22.03 -18.66 0.77
CA GLU A 448 -22.47 -19.40 -0.42
C GLU A 448 -22.19 -18.61 -1.71
N GLY A 449 -22.50 -17.32 -1.72
CA GLY A 449 -22.38 -16.46 -2.89
C GLY A 449 -23.37 -16.82 -4.00
N ARG A 450 -23.20 -16.17 -5.16
CA ARG A 450 -24.08 -16.35 -6.30
C ARG A 450 -23.34 -16.21 -7.63
N VAL A 451 -23.75 -17.04 -8.59
CA VAL A 451 -23.33 -16.91 -10.01
C VAL A 451 -24.60 -17.01 -10.85
N VAL A 452 -24.85 -16.01 -11.67
CA VAL A 452 -26.06 -15.92 -12.50
C VAL A 452 -25.70 -15.54 -13.92
N LEU A 453 -26.26 -16.26 -14.90
CA LEU A 453 -26.16 -15.91 -16.32
C LEU A 453 -27.44 -15.21 -16.75
N HIS A 454 -27.32 -14.11 -17.50
CA HIS A 454 -28.46 -13.39 -18.07
C HIS A 454 -28.26 -13.10 -19.54
N PRO A 455 -29.36 -13.10 -20.35
CA PRO A 455 -29.30 -12.60 -21.71
C PRO A 455 -29.06 -11.10 -21.70
N ALA A 456 -28.10 -10.62 -22.48
CA ALA A 456 -27.76 -9.22 -22.59
C ALA A 456 -28.76 -8.44 -23.47
N SER A 457 -30.07 -8.51 -23.14
CA SER A 457 -31.11 -7.75 -23.86
C SER A 457 -31.04 -6.25 -23.51
N PRO A 458 -31.48 -5.36 -24.42
CA PRO A 458 -31.49 -3.92 -24.14
C PRO A 458 -32.28 -3.54 -22.89
N GLU A 459 -33.37 -4.24 -22.58
CA GLU A 459 -34.22 -4.01 -21.41
C GLU A 459 -33.48 -4.37 -20.14
N LEU A 460 -32.84 -5.55 -20.13
CA LEU A 460 -32.07 -6.03 -18.98
C LEU A 460 -30.86 -5.13 -18.75
N LEU A 461 -30.16 -4.69 -19.79
CA LEU A 461 -29.01 -3.78 -19.66
C LEU A 461 -29.42 -2.43 -19.07
N LYS A 462 -30.57 -1.88 -19.46
CA LYS A 462 -31.11 -0.63 -18.88
C LYS A 462 -31.46 -0.81 -17.39
N GLU A 463 -32.05 -1.93 -17.03
CA GLU A 463 -32.41 -2.23 -15.65
C GLU A 463 -31.14 -2.44 -14.79
N LEU A 464 -30.17 -3.17 -15.32
CA LEU A 464 -28.88 -3.38 -14.65
C LEU A 464 -28.15 -2.06 -14.46
N ASP A 465 -28.04 -1.24 -15.50
CA ASP A 465 -27.41 0.09 -15.41
C ASP A 465 -28.05 0.95 -14.33
N ARG A 466 -29.37 0.99 -14.26
CA ARG A 466 -30.08 1.73 -13.23
C ARG A 466 -29.68 1.30 -11.81
N ARG A 467 -29.44 -0.02 -11.60
CA ARG A 467 -29.08 -0.57 -10.29
C ARG A 467 -27.62 -0.30 -9.92
N ILE A 468 -26.69 -0.46 -10.87
CA ILE A 468 -25.26 -0.48 -10.57
C ILE A 468 -24.54 0.85 -10.72
N ARG A 469 -25.06 1.77 -11.55
CA ARG A 469 -24.34 3.03 -11.88
C ARG A 469 -23.96 3.90 -10.69
N GLN A 470 -24.66 3.78 -9.57
CA GLN A 470 -24.40 4.53 -8.34
C GLN A 470 -23.71 3.69 -7.26
N SER A 471 -23.22 2.51 -7.59
CA SER A 471 -22.62 1.59 -6.62
C SER A 471 -21.12 1.44 -6.83
N ALA A 472 -20.33 1.81 -5.83
CA ALA A 472 -18.90 1.55 -5.78
C ALA A 472 -18.56 0.08 -5.43
N GLN A 473 -19.57 -0.78 -5.24
CA GLN A 473 -19.41 -2.17 -4.87
C GLN A 473 -19.52 -3.13 -6.06
N VAL A 474 -19.86 -2.61 -7.24
CA VAL A 474 -20.07 -3.38 -8.45
C VAL A 474 -19.10 -2.95 -9.54
N ALA A 475 -18.24 -3.85 -9.98
CA ALA A 475 -17.37 -3.65 -11.12
C ALA A 475 -17.91 -4.34 -12.37
N VAL A 476 -17.80 -3.68 -13.51
CA VAL A 476 -18.03 -4.28 -14.83
C VAL A 476 -16.70 -4.66 -15.43
N VAL A 477 -16.58 -5.91 -15.88
CA VAL A 477 -15.34 -6.42 -16.45
C VAL A 477 -15.58 -6.94 -17.85
N VAL A 478 -14.76 -6.44 -18.79
CA VAL A 478 -14.62 -6.99 -20.15
C VAL A 478 -13.30 -7.75 -20.26
N LEU A 479 -13.15 -8.65 -21.21
CA LEU A 479 -11.90 -9.42 -21.33
C LEU A 479 -10.78 -8.59 -21.96
N ARG A 480 -11.09 -7.70 -22.90
CA ARG A 480 -10.11 -6.90 -23.65
C ARG A 480 -10.45 -5.42 -23.60
N ASP A 481 -9.45 -4.57 -23.71
CA ASP A 481 -9.65 -3.12 -23.71
C ASP A 481 -10.54 -2.64 -24.86
N GLU A 482 -10.46 -3.26 -26.03
CA GLU A 482 -11.27 -2.95 -27.20
C GLU A 482 -12.78 -3.17 -26.99
N ASP A 483 -13.16 -4.01 -26.02
CA ASP A 483 -14.57 -4.28 -25.70
C ASP A 483 -15.17 -3.23 -24.72
N LYS A 484 -14.33 -2.38 -24.12
CA LYS A 484 -14.78 -1.36 -23.17
C LYS A 484 -15.77 -0.35 -23.78
N GLU A 485 -15.53 0.07 -25.01
CA GLU A 485 -16.38 1.07 -25.64
C GLU A 485 -17.84 0.57 -25.78
N ARG A 486 -17.99 -0.70 -26.15
CA ARG A 486 -19.31 -1.34 -26.24
C ARG A 486 -19.98 -1.44 -24.86
N ALA A 487 -19.20 -1.72 -23.82
CA ALA A 487 -19.72 -1.77 -22.46
C ALA A 487 -20.11 -0.37 -21.94
N ARG A 488 -19.33 0.68 -22.23
CA ARG A 488 -19.65 2.07 -21.89
C ARG A 488 -20.96 2.59 -22.51
N GLN A 489 -21.25 2.16 -23.74
CA GLN A 489 -22.49 2.52 -24.41
C GLN A 489 -23.71 1.87 -23.74
N ALA A 490 -23.54 0.74 -23.09
CA ALA A 490 -24.61 -0.01 -22.44
C ALA A 490 -24.76 0.30 -20.94
N LEU A 491 -23.66 0.58 -20.24
CA LEU A 491 -23.59 0.71 -18.79
C LEU A 491 -22.81 1.96 -18.41
N GLY A 492 -23.46 2.88 -17.67
CA GLY A 492 -22.91 4.18 -17.28
C GLY A 492 -22.09 4.18 -15.97
N THR A 493 -21.64 3.00 -15.48
CA THR A 493 -20.76 2.95 -14.31
C THR A 493 -19.33 3.35 -14.67
N PRO A 494 -18.63 4.14 -13.82
CA PRO A 494 -17.21 4.45 -14.02
C PRO A 494 -16.30 3.26 -13.70
N LEU A 495 -16.81 2.23 -13.01
CA LEU A 495 -16.04 1.05 -12.60
C LEU A 495 -16.07 -0.02 -13.71
N LEU A 496 -15.53 0.35 -14.86
CA LEU A 496 -15.40 -0.52 -16.03
C LEU A 496 -13.92 -0.83 -16.30
N PHE A 497 -13.59 -2.10 -16.30
CA PHE A 497 -12.22 -2.60 -16.39
C PHE A 497 -12.07 -3.66 -17.47
N SER A 498 -10.88 -3.77 -18.04
CA SER A 498 -10.45 -5.00 -18.69
C SER A 498 -9.96 -6.03 -17.65
N ALA A 499 -9.83 -7.28 -18.06
CA ALA A 499 -9.30 -8.35 -17.21
C ALA A 499 -7.89 -8.05 -16.67
N GLN A 500 -7.10 -7.26 -17.40
CA GLN A 500 -5.77 -6.82 -16.98
C GLN A 500 -5.84 -5.71 -15.92
N GLU A 501 -6.69 -4.72 -16.12
CA GLU A 501 -6.86 -3.58 -15.21
C GLU A 501 -7.50 -3.97 -13.87
N VAL A 502 -8.40 -4.96 -13.87
CA VAL A 502 -9.05 -5.43 -12.65
C VAL A 502 -8.17 -6.34 -11.79
N LYS A 503 -7.01 -6.75 -12.32
CA LYS A 503 -6.06 -7.57 -11.57
C LYS A 503 -5.57 -6.82 -10.34
N GLY A 504 -5.60 -7.49 -9.17
CA GLY A 504 -5.29 -6.86 -7.88
C GLY A 504 -6.48 -6.18 -7.18
N LEU A 505 -7.54 -5.84 -7.92
CA LEU A 505 -8.77 -5.29 -7.35
C LEU A 505 -9.75 -6.40 -6.92
N GLU A 506 -10.69 -6.05 -6.05
CA GLU A 506 -11.74 -6.95 -5.56
C GLU A 506 -13.03 -6.15 -5.36
N TYR A 507 -14.15 -6.79 -5.72
CA TYR A 507 -15.47 -6.18 -5.57
C TYR A 507 -16.47 -7.20 -5.03
N PRO A 508 -17.43 -6.79 -4.19
CA PRO A 508 -18.50 -7.68 -3.76
C PRO A 508 -19.20 -8.35 -4.95
N THR A 509 -19.53 -7.57 -5.98
CA THR A 509 -20.17 -8.07 -7.21
C THR A 509 -19.35 -7.70 -8.44
N VAL A 510 -19.14 -8.65 -9.33
CA VAL A 510 -18.54 -8.45 -10.64
C VAL A 510 -19.55 -8.80 -11.74
N VAL A 511 -19.75 -7.86 -12.66
CA VAL A 511 -20.53 -8.06 -13.87
C VAL A 511 -19.58 -8.38 -15.02
N LEU A 512 -19.64 -9.59 -15.56
CA LEU A 512 -18.90 -9.98 -16.76
C LEU A 512 -19.72 -9.59 -17.99
N PHE A 513 -19.23 -8.60 -18.73
CA PHE A 513 -19.93 -8.07 -19.89
C PHE A 513 -19.49 -8.78 -21.16
N ARG A 514 -20.32 -9.72 -21.64
CA ARG A 514 -20.20 -10.42 -22.92
C ARG A 514 -18.83 -11.06 -23.19
N PRO A 515 -18.26 -11.78 -22.23
CA PRO A 515 -16.93 -12.34 -22.44
C PRO A 515 -16.90 -13.38 -23.57
N VAL A 516 -17.94 -14.22 -23.71
CA VAL A 516 -18.01 -15.24 -24.76
C VAL A 516 -18.38 -14.62 -26.11
N ASP A 517 -19.35 -13.70 -26.15
CA ASP A 517 -19.75 -13.00 -27.37
C ASP A 517 -18.61 -12.16 -27.98
N SER A 518 -17.65 -11.72 -27.16
CA SER A 518 -16.48 -10.97 -27.66
C SER A 518 -15.55 -11.82 -28.54
N ALA A 519 -15.55 -13.15 -28.36
CA ALA A 519 -14.74 -14.10 -29.11
C ALA A 519 -15.43 -15.49 -29.20
N PRO A 520 -16.62 -15.59 -29.81
CA PRO A 520 -17.45 -16.81 -29.75
C PRO A 520 -16.75 -18.04 -30.34
N GLU A 521 -16.01 -17.87 -31.44
CA GLU A 521 -15.29 -18.97 -32.08
C GLU A 521 -14.15 -19.49 -31.19
N VAL A 522 -13.46 -18.58 -30.51
CA VAL A 522 -12.41 -18.95 -29.54
C VAL A 522 -12.99 -19.85 -28.45
N TYR A 523 -14.11 -19.44 -27.84
CA TYR A 523 -14.75 -20.26 -26.80
C TYR A 523 -15.38 -21.52 -27.30
N ARG A 524 -15.80 -21.57 -28.56
CA ARG A 524 -16.23 -22.82 -29.24
C ARG A 524 -15.07 -23.79 -29.37
N GLU A 525 -13.89 -23.30 -29.77
CA GLU A 525 -12.66 -24.11 -29.81
C GLU A 525 -12.16 -24.50 -28.41
N VAL A 526 -12.28 -23.64 -27.41
CA VAL A 526 -11.96 -23.96 -26.00
C VAL A 526 -12.86 -25.08 -25.48
N ALA A 527 -14.13 -25.10 -25.85
CA ALA A 527 -15.10 -26.16 -25.49
C ALA A 527 -14.95 -27.48 -26.28
N ARG A 528 -14.24 -27.45 -27.40
CA ARG A 528 -14.15 -28.57 -28.35
C ARG A 528 -13.49 -29.79 -27.70
N GLY A 529 -14.19 -30.92 -27.74
CA GLY A 529 -13.69 -32.19 -27.23
C GLY A 529 -13.64 -32.30 -25.71
N VAL A 530 -14.28 -31.36 -24.98
CA VAL A 530 -14.42 -31.39 -23.53
C VAL A 530 -15.87 -31.81 -23.19
N GLY A 531 -16.03 -32.89 -22.44
CA GLY A 531 -17.34 -33.36 -21.95
C GLY A 531 -17.65 -32.89 -20.53
N PRO A 532 -18.89 -32.97 -20.06
CA PRO A 532 -19.25 -32.67 -18.66
C PRO A 532 -18.46 -33.52 -17.66
N GLU A 533 -18.12 -34.74 -18.00
CA GLU A 533 -17.33 -35.69 -17.20
C GLU A 533 -15.90 -35.21 -16.96
N ASP A 534 -15.32 -34.41 -17.87
CA ASP A 534 -13.98 -33.81 -17.72
C ASP A 534 -13.96 -32.66 -16.70
N LEU A 535 -15.14 -32.14 -16.35
CA LEU A 535 -15.28 -31.01 -15.42
C LEU A 535 -15.60 -31.46 -13.98
N GLU A 536 -15.54 -32.76 -13.71
CA GLU A 536 -15.75 -33.37 -12.41
C GLU A 536 -14.45 -33.92 -11.81
N GLY A 537 -14.44 -34.14 -10.49
CA GLY A 537 -13.34 -34.78 -9.78
C GLY A 537 -12.10 -33.89 -9.59
N PRO A 538 -11.02 -34.48 -9.06
CA PRO A 538 -9.77 -33.77 -8.80
C PRO A 538 -8.98 -33.50 -10.09
N LEU A 539 -8.18 -32.43 -10.12
CA LEU A 539 -7.21 -32.23 -11.19
C LEU A 539 -6.08 -33.26 -11.07
N THR A 540 -5.79 -33.95 -12.18
CA THR A 540 -4.64 -34.83 -12.30
C THR A 540 -3.75 -34.39 -13.43
N TYR A 541 -2.43 -34.53 -13.27
CA TYR A 541 -1.48 -34.14 -14.32
C TYR A 541 -1.80 -34.88 -15.64
N ARG A 542 -2.14 -34.10 -16.66
CA ARG A 542 -2.43 -34.60 -17.99
C ARG A 542 -1.53 -33.92 -19.03
N ARG A 543 -0.99 -34.69 -19.96
CA ARG A 543 -0.28 -34.14 -21.13
C ARG A 543 -1.30 -33.56 -22.11
N ALA A 544 -0.94 -32.46 -22.77
CA ALA A 544 -1.78 -31.91 -23.83
C ALA A 544 -2.07 -32.93 -24.91
N PRO A 545 -3.34 -33.06 -25.36
CA PRO A 545 -3.72 -34.00 -26.42
C PRO A 545 -3.04 -33.66 -27.75
N ASP A 546 -2.94 -32.41 -28.08
CA ASP A 546 -2.31 -31.92 -29.30
C ASP A 546 -1.10 -31.04 -28.95
N LYS A 547 0.10 -31.43 -29.41
CA LYS A 547 1.35 -30.73 -29.14
C LYS A 547 1.73 -29.75 -30.24
N GLU A 548 1.11 -29.83 -31.42
CA GLU A 548 1.49 -29.10 -32.62
C GLU A 548 0.59 -27.89 -32.89
N ASP A 549 -0.62 -27.86 -32.35
CA ASP A 549 -1.56 -26.75 -32.52
C ASP A 549 -1.25 -25.56 -31.59
N LYS A 550 -0.68 -24.52 -32.21
CA LYS A 550 -0.28 -23.29 -31.50
C LYS A 550 -1.40 -22.30 -31.26
N SER A 551 -2.52 -22.43 -31.95
CA SER A 551 -3.71 -21.63 -31.69
C SER A 551 -4.19 -21.85 -30.25
N LEU A 552 -3.87 -23.01 -29.65
CA LEU A 552 -4.20 -23.37 -28.29
C LEU A 552 -3.59 -22.43 -27.24
N GLU A 553 -2.43 -21.84 -27.49
CA GLU A 553 -1.81 -20.90 -26.53
C GLU A 553 -2.59 -19.57 -26.45
N VAL A 554 -3.11 -19.08 -27.57
CA VAL A 554 -4.00 -17.90 -27.59
C VAL A 554 -5.28 -18.20 -26.82
N TYR A 555 -5.82 -19.41 -26.95
CA TYR A 555 -7.04 -19.81 -26.25
C TYR A 555 -6.85 -19.91 -24.71
N LYS A 556 -5.64 -20.27 -24.26
CA LYS A 556 -5.29 -20.24 -22.82
C LYS A 556 -5.39 -18.85 -22.23
N PHE A 557 -4.97 -17.83 -22.99
CA PHE A 557 -5.10 -16.44 -22.55
C PHE A 557 -6.56 -16.09 -22.22
N PHE A 558 -7.50 -16.41 -23.10
CA PHE A 558 -8.92 -16.13 -22.88
C PHE A 558 -9.46 -16.85 -21.63
N THR A 559 -9.04 -18.09 -21.40
CA THR A 559 -9.45 -18.84 -20.21
C THR A 559 -8.84 -18.25 -18.92
N ASN A 560 -7.59 -17.84 -18.96
CA ASN A 560 -6.91 -17.21 -17.82
C ASN A 560 -7.51 -15.83 -17.51
N ALA A 561 -7.78 -15.02 -18.54
CA ALA A 561 -8.41 -13.71 -18.38
C ALA A 561 -9.80 -13.85 -17.72
N LEU A 562 -10.55 -14.87 -18.15
CA LEU A 562 -11.85 -15.17 -17.57
C LEU A 562 -11.74 -15.66 -16.11
N TYR A 563 -10.77 -16.49 -15.80
CA TYR A 563 -10.48 -16.93 -14.43
C TYR A 563 -10.14 -15.73 -13.52
N VAL A 564 -9.27 -14.83 -14.00
CA VAL A 564 -8.94 -13.61 -13.25
C VAL A 564 -10.18 -12.76 -13.02
N ALA A 565 -10.99 -12.52 -14.05
CA ALA A 565 -12.20 -11.71 -13.95
C ALA A 565 -13.21 -12.30 -12.94
N VAL A 566 -13.46 -13.62 -13.00
CA VAL A 566 -14.36 -14.33 -12.06
C VAL A 566 -13.83 -14.21 -10.63
N THR A 567 -12.54 -14.42 -10.40
CA THR A 567 -11.95 -14.42 -9.05
C THR A 567 -11.84 -13.02 -8.42
N ARG A 568 -12.21 -11.95 -9.16
CA ARG A 568 -12.34 -10.58 -8.57
C ARG A 568 -13.62 -10.43 -7.78
N ALA A 569 -14.64 -11.25 -8.02
CA ALA A 569 -15.88 -11.23 -7.27
C ALA A 569 -15.69 -11.87 -5.88
N VAL A 570 -16.03 -11.15 -4.83
CA VAL A 570 -16.02 -11.71 -3.47
C VAL A 570 -17.26 -12.56 -3.23
N GLU A 571 -18.43 -12.06 -3.64
CA GLU A 571 -19.73 -12.66 -3.33
C GLU A 571 -20.53 -13.07 -4.56
N GLU A 572 -20.52 -12.24 -5.61
CA GLU A 572 -21.44 -12.42 -6.73
C GLU A 572 -20.79 -12.21 -8.09
N VAL A 573 -21.08 -13.11 -9.04
CA VAL A 573 -20.78 -12.96 -10.46
C VAL A 573 -22.10 -12.88 -11.24
N VAL A 574 -22.28 -11.76 -11.95
CA VAL A 574 -23.37 -11.57 -12.90
C VAL A 574 -22.77 -11.68 -14.31
N TRP A 575 -23.14 -12.71 -15.03
CA TRP A 575 -22.62 -12.97 -16.37
C TRP A 575 -23.65 -12.59 -17.43
N LEU A 576 -23.25 -11.78 -18.40
CA LEU A 576 -24.11 -11.27 -19.47
C LEU A 576 -23.64 -11.77 -20.82
N GLU A 577 -24.52 -12.36 -21.65
CA GLU A 577 -24.25 -12.80 -23.01
C GLU A 577 -25.47 -12.57 -23.93
N GLU A 578 -25.24 -12.31 -25.20
CA GLU A 578 -26.32 -12.29 -26.21
C GLU A 578 -26.82 -13.70 -26.52
N ASP A 579 -25.88 -14.66 -26.63
CA ASP A 579 -26.17 -16.09 -26.81
C ASP A 579 -25.91 -16.89 -25.48
N PRO A 580 -26.85 -16.92 -24.54
CA PRO A 580 -26.69 -17.64 -23.30
C PRO A 580 -26.70 -19.16 -23.49
N GLN A 581 -26.98 -19.66 -24.72
CA GLN A 581 -26.99 -21.07 -25.06
C GLN A 581 -25.66 -21.58 -25.65
N HIS A 582 -24.65 -20.71 -25.70
CA HIS A 582 -23.33 -21.08 -26.24
C HIS A 582 -22.78 -22.35 -25.54
N PRO A 583 -22.21 -23.32 -26.29
CA PRO A 583 -21.74 -24.61 -25.74
C PRO A 583 -20.77 -24.47 -24.55
N PHE A 584 -19.91 -23.47 -24.57
CA PHE A 584 -18.99 -23.17 -23.47
C PHE A 584 -19.71 -22.86 -22.15
N LEU A 585 -20.80 -22.08 -22.19
CA LEU A 585 -21.58 -21.70 -20.99
C LEU A 585 -22.32 -22.92 -20.42
N ARG A 586 -22.85 -23.77 -21.30
CA ARG A 586 -23.49 -25.02 -20.87
C ARG A 586 -22.50 -25.96 -20.19
N LEU A 587 -21.27 -26.08 -20.71
CA LEU A 587 -20.21 -26.84 -20.05
C LEU A 587 -19.90 -26.32 -18.66
N LEU A 588 -19.88 -24.99 -18.49
CA LEU A 588 -19.69 -24.37 -17.18
C LEU A 588 -20.89 -24.56 -16.25
N GLY A 589 -22.00 -25.16 -16.72
CA GLY A 589 -23.23 -25.38 -15.95
C GLY A 589 -23.94 -24.07 -15.62
N LEU A 590 -23.79 -23.07 -16.49
CA LEU A 590 -24.46 -21.77 -16.33
C LEU A 590 -25.81 -21.85 -17.06
N GLU A 591 -26.89 -21.65 -16.31
CA GLU A 591 -28.23 -21.58 -16.85
C GLU A 591 -28.76 -20.13 -16.74
N PRO A 592 -29.54 -19.67 -17.77
CA PRO A 592 -30.11 -18.34 -17.74
C PRO A 592 -31.09 -18.16 -16.57
N GLY A 593 -30.80 -17.14 -15.74
CA GLY A 593 -31.67 -16.71 -14.65
C GLY A 593 -32.98 -16.10 -15.15
N LYS A 594 -34.07 -16.28 -14.40
CA LYS A 594 -35.41 -15.76 -14.77
C LYS A 594 -35.57 -14.27 -14.46
N GLU A 595 -34.95 -13.79 -13.41
CA GLU A 595 -35.05 -12.39 -12.94
C GLU A 595 -33.67 -11.81 -12.68
N LEU A 596 -33.52 -10.51 -12.98
CA LEU A 596 -32.29 -9.80 -12.67
C LEU A 596 -32.27 -9.47 -11.18
N GLU A 597 -31.45 -10.16 -10.45
CA GLU A 597 -31.13 -9.87 -9.07
C GLU A 597 -29.66 -9.49 -8.94
N VAL A 598 -29.39 -8.26 -8.56
CA VAL A 598 -28.04 -7.76 -8.30
C VAL A 598 -28.06 -7.06 -6.95
N ALA A 599 -27.21 -7.49 -6.05
CA ALA A 599 -27.04 -6.85 -4.75
C ALA A 599 -26.22 -5.54 -4.92
N ALA A 600 -26.88 -4.47 -5.31
CA ALA A 600 -26.25 -3.17 -5.45
C ALA A 600 -27.04 -2.12 -4.67
N ARG A 601 -26.30 -1.30 -3.90
CA ARG A 601 -26.83 -0.09 -3.25
C ARG A 601 -26.10 1.14 -3.72
N ALA A 602 -26.77 2.28 -3.67
CA ALA A 602 -26.11 3.54 -3.92
C ALA A 602 -25.04 3.78 -2.86
N SER A 603 -23.85 4.10 -3.31
CA SER A 603 -22.71 4.41 -2.46
C SER A 603 -22.68 5.88 -2.05
N SER A 604 -22.17 6.14 -0.84
CA SER A 604 -21.98 7.50 -0.35
C SER A 604 -20.83 8.21 -1.09
N ARG A 605 -20.76 9.54 -0.92
CA ARG A 605 -19.64 10.32 -1.47
C ARG A 605 -18.29 9.85 -0.91
N GLU A 606 -18.26 9.47 0.38
CA GLU A 606 -17.06 8.97 1.04
C GLU A 606 -16.63 7.60 0.51
N GLU A 607 -17.58 6.73 0.16
CA GLU A 607 -17.28 5.45 -0.49
C GLU A 607 -16.70 5.66 -1.89
N TRP A 608 -17.26 6.60 -2.67
CA TRP A 608 -16.73 6.96 -3.98
C TRP A 608 -15.34 7.63 -3.90
N ALA A 609 -15.12 8.49 -2.90
CA ALA A 609 -13.81 9.11 -2.68
C ALA A 609 -12.73 8.07 -2.33
N ARG A 610 -13.05 7.12 -1.45
CA ARG A 610 -12.15 6.00 -1.14
C ARG A 610 -11.88 5.13 -2.36
N GLU A 611 -12.89 4.88 -3.17
CA GLU A 611 -12.72 4.10 -4.40
C GLU A 611 -11.84 4.83 -5.41
N ALA A 612 -12.03 6.14 -5.63
CA ALA A 612 -11.17 6.93 -6.49
C ALA A 612 -9.71 6.88 -6.03
N ALA A 613 -9.45 7.07 -4.73
CA ALA A 613 -8.11 6.99 -4.16
C ALA A 613 -7.49 5.58 -4.30
N ARG A 614 -8.31 4.52 -4.13
CA ARG A 614 -7.88 3.13 -4.35
C ARG A 614 -7.47 2.90 -5.80
N LEU A 615 -8.28 3.37 -6.75
CA LEU A 615 -8.01 3.24 -8.18
C LEU A 615 -6.75 4.00 -8.61
N GLU A 616 -6.55 5.22 -8.11
CA GLU A 616 -5.31 5.98 -8.34
C GLU A 616 -4.08 5.23 -7.82
N ALA A 617 -4.18 4.69 -6.61
CA ALA A 617 -3.09 3.93 -6.00
C ALA A 617 -2.74 2.67 -6.81
N HIS A 618 -3.72 2.02 -7.44
CA HIS A 618 -3.53 0.88 -8.35
C HIS A 618 -3.08 1.27 -9.76
N GLY A 619 -3.04 2.57 -10.09
CA GLY A 619 -2.70 3.06 -11.42
C GLY A 619 -3.85 3.06 -12.42
N ASN A 620 -5.08 2.80 -11.98
CA ASN A 620 -6.30 2.85 -12.80
C ASN A 620 -6.81 4.30 -12.91
N LEU A 621 -5.97 5.16 -13.50
CA LEU A 621 -6.21 6.62 -13.53
C LEU A 621 -7.45 7.00 -14.33
N GLU A 622 -7.78 6.26 -15.38
CA GLU A 622 -8.97 6.50 -16.21
C GLU A 622 -10.25 6.32 -15.37
N GLN A 623 -10.36 5.23 -14.64
CA GLN A 623 -11.51 4.93 -13.79
C GLN A 623 -11.58 5.88 -12.59
N ALA A 624 -10.44 6.19 -11.98
CA ALA A 624 -10.38 7.16 -10.90
C ALA A 624 -10.89 8.53 -11.33
N GLN A 625 -10.46 9.00 -12.50
CA GLN A 625 -10.92 10.25 -13.08
C GLN A 625 -12.43 10.21 -13.39
N ALA A 626 -12.92 9.10 -13.98
CA ALA A 626 -14.35 8.93 -14.26
C ALA A 626 -15.20 8.96 -12.97
N VAL A 627 -14.71 8.36 -11.88
CA VAL A 627 -15.38 8.45 -10.55
C VAL A 627 -15.42 9.89 -10.06
N ARG A 628 -14.30 10.63 -10.15
CA ARG A 628 -14.24 12.03 -9.72
C ARG A 628 -15.22 12.89 -10.51
N GLU A 629 -15.26 12.73 -11.82
CA GLU A 629 -16.15 13.49 -12.69
C GLU A 629 -17.64 13.15 -12.48
N ALA A 630 -17.98 11.90 -12.20
CA ALA A 630 -19.36 11.48 -12.02
C ALA A 630 -19.93 11.80 -10.62
N PHE A 631 -19.14 11.57 -9.55
CA PHE A 631 -19.65 11.55 -8.18
C PHE A 631 -19.00 12.54 -7.22
N LEU A 632 -17.81 13.06 -7.55
CA LEU A 632 -17.03 13.94 -6.68
C LEU A 632 -16.91 15.36 -7.26
N LYS A 633 -17.85 15.78 -8.15
CA LYS A 633 -17.84 17.12 -8.73
C LYS A 633 -17.72 18.19 -7.65
N GLU A 634 -16.68 18.98 -7.77
CA GLU A 634 -16.34 20.05 -6.87
C GLU A 634 -16.71 21.38 -7.51
N ARG A 635 -17.21 22.30 -6.71
CA ARG A 635 -17.41 23.66 -7.15
C ARG A 635 -16.11 24.45 -7.00
N PRO A 636 -15.80 25.38 -7.91
CA PRO A 636 -14.67 26.27 -7.71
C PRO A 636 -14.90 27.11 -6.44
N VAL A 637 -13.84 27.31 -5.68
CA VAL A 637 -13.90 28.15 -4.48
C VAL A 637 -14.25 29.61 -4.84
N PRO A 638 -15.11 30.30 -4.06
CA PRO A 638 -15.55 31.67 -4.36
C PRO A 638 -14.53 32.74 -3.98
N TRP A 639 -13.34 32.38 -3.55
CA TRP A 639 -12.26 33.27 -3.19
C TRP A 639 -11.03 33.09 -4.07
N THR A 640 -10.13 34.06 -4.03
CA THR A 640 -8.87 34.01 -4.74
C THR A 640 -7.89 33.11 -3.99
N VAL A 641 -7.33 32.12 -4.69
CA VAL A 641 -6.22 31.29 -4.19
C VAL A 641 -4.90 31.87 -4.69
N TYR A 642 -3.97 32.12 -3.79
CA TYR A 642 -2.63 32.57 -4.13
C TYR A 642 -1.69 31.37 -4.19
N ASP A 643 -1.16 31.11 -5.38
CA ASP A 643 -0.08 30.20 -5.66
C ASP A 643 1.16 30.96 -6.13
N ARG A 644 2.24 30.22 -6.44
CA ARG A 644 3.50 30.82 -6.89
C ARG A 644 3.36 31.66 -8.16
N GLU A 645 2.63 31.13 -9.14
CA GLU A 645 2.46 31.78 -10.46
C GLU A 645 1.67 33.07 -10.32
N ARG A 646 0.57 33.00 -9.58
CA ARG A 646 -0.27 34.17 -9.35
C ARG A 646 0.44 35.26 -8.55
N VAL A 647 1.20 34.88 -7.51
CA VAL A 647 1.99 35.85 -6.75
C VAL A 647 3.04 36.49 -7.63
N ARG A 648 3.78 35.71 -8.45
CA ARG A 648 4.76 36.25 -9.41
C ARG A 648 4.12 37.20 -10.43
N ALA A 649 2.95 36.88 -10.93
CA ALA A 649 2.21 37.74 -11.86
C ALA A 649 1.77 39.07 -11.25
N LEU A 650 1.52 39.12 -9.93
CA LEU A 650 1.10 40.33 -9.21
C LEU A 650 2.28 41.22 -8.76
N LEU A 651 3.51 40.74 -8.73
CA LEU A 651 4.68 41.50 -8.30
C LEU A 651 4.91 42.80 -9.11
N PRO A 652 4.78 42.84 -10.46
CA PRO A 652 4.90 44.07 -11.22
C PRO A 652 3.81 45.10 -10.88
N GLU A 653 2.59 44.64 -10.55
CA GLU A 653 1.49 45.51 -10.17
C GLU A 653 1.70 46.13 -8.77
N LEU A 654 2.35 45.36 -7.87
CA LEU A 654 2.74 45.81 -6.56
C LEU A 654 3.78 46.95 -6.67
N HIS A 655 4.80 46.78 -7.50
CA HIS A 655 5.84 47.80 -7.74
C HIS A 655 5.28 49.04 -8.45
N ALA A 656 4.29 48.87 -9.31
CA ALA A 656 3.59 49.96 -9.95
C ALA A 656 2.54 50.64 -9.07
N ASP A 657 2.45 50.27 -7.79
CA ASP A 657 1.48 50.75 -6.81
C ASP A 657 0.02 50.65 -7.25
N ARG A 658 -0.29 49.59 -8.02
CA ARG A 658 -1.64 49.36 -8.58
C ARG A 658 -2.53 48.54 -7.64
N LEU A 659 -1.93 47.73 -6.78
CA LEU A 659 -2.68 46.89 -5.84
C LEU A 659 -3.09 47.66 -4.60
N ARG A 660 -4.33 47.55 -4.19
CA ARG A 660 -4.90 48.20 -3.02
C ARG A 660 -5.80 47.30 -2.19
N GLY A 661 -6.00 47.70 -0.93
CA GLY A 661 -7.04 47.16 -0.07
C GLY A 661 -6.95 45.64 0.19
N LYS A 662 -7.93 44.86 -0.23
CA LYS A 662 -8.07 43.45 0.07
C LYS A 662 -6.90 42.62 -0.45
N VAL A 663 -6.51 42.81 -1.70
CA VAL A 663 -5.42 42.04 -2.35
C VAL A 663 -4.08 42.26 -1.64
N LEU A 664 -3.76 43.49 -1.29
CA LEU A 664 -2.53 43.83 -0.58
C LEU A 664 -2.47 43.15 0.80
N ARG A 665 -3.60 43.15 1.52
CA ARG A 665 -3.72 42.46 2.81
C ARG A 665 -3.57 40.93 2.64
N GLU A 666 -4.19 40.32 1.66
CA GLU A 666 -4.10 38.89 1.41
C GLU A 666 -2.68 38.48 1.01
N LEU A 667 -1.99 39.27 0.19
CA LEU A 667 -0.58 39.04 -0.13
C LEU A 667 0.34 39.20 1.10
N TYR A 668 0.04 40.14 1.98
CA TYR A 668 0.79 40.29 3.24
C TYR A 668 0.58 39.09 4.15
N GLU A 669 -0.66 38.61 4.32
CA GLU A 669 -0.97 37.42 5.12
C GLU A 669 -0.32 36.17 4.53
N TYR A 670 -0.33 36.00 3.19
CA TYR A 670 0.38 34.96 2.48
C TYR A 670 1.89 35.01 2.75
N ALA A 671 2.50 36.18 2.57
CA ALA A 671 3.92 36.35 2.79
C ALA A 671 4.34 36.13 4.25
N LEU A 672 3.52 36.55 5.21
CA LEU A 672 3.73 36.36 6.64
C LEU A 672 3.63 34.88 7.03
N PHE A 673 2.56 34.22 6.63
CA PHE A 673 2.35 32.80 6.98
C PHE A 673 3.43 31.89 6.40
N HIS A 674 3.73 32.06 5.12
CA HIS A 674 4.76 31.27 4.45
C HIS A 674 6.18 31.75 4.72
N ARG A 675 6.34 32.87 5.40
CA ARG A 675 7.64 33.53 5.68
C ARG A 675 8.42 33.79 4.39
N ALA A 676 7.69 34.15 3.33
CA ALA A 676 8.25 34.48 2.03
C ALA A 676 8.94 35.85 2.09
N ARG A 677 10.19 35.83 2.50
CA ARG A 677 10.99 37.05 2.73
C ARG A 677 11.06 37.98 1.52
N PRO A 678 11.30 37.51 0.28
CA PRO A 678 11.34 38.39 -0.89
C PRO A 678 10.01 39.12 -1.14
N LEU A 679 8.89 38.46 -0.90
CA LEU A 679 7.58 39.10 -1.04
C LEU A 679 7.34 40.15 0.06
N LEU A 680 7.76 39.87 1.30
CA LEU A 680 7.69 40.87 2.38
C LEU A 680 8.59 42.08 2.08
N GLU A 681 9.78 41.88 1.51
CA GLU A 681 10.67 42.97 1.08
C GLU A 681 10.02 43.83 -0.03
N ALA A 682 9.38 43.19 -1.01
CA ALA A 682 8.65 43.90 -2.05
C ALA A 682 7.45 44.67 -1.49
N LEU A 683 6.68 44.08 -0.57
CA LEU A 683 5.59 44.76 0.13
C LEU A 683 6.08 45.95 0.96
N ALA A 684 7.20 45.84 1.65
CA ALA A 684 7.79 46.90 2.41
C ALA A 684 8.25 48.07 1.53
N GLN A 685 8.83 47.75 0.36
CA GLN A 685 9.22 48.74 -0.64
C GLN A 685 7.99 49.47 -1.21
N ALA A 686 6.90 48.75 -1.42
CA ALA A 686 5.62 49.30 -1.87
C ALA A 686 4.85 50.07 -0.75
N GLY A 687 5.44 50.23 0.42
CA GLY A 687 4.90 51.06 1.49
C GLY A 687 4.04 50.30 2.51
N HIS A 688 3.99 49.00 2.51
CA HIS A 688 3.20 48.24 3.49
C HIS A 688 3.84 48.31 4.88
N GLU A 689 3.18 49.00 5.82
CA GLU A 689 3.72 49.30 7.15
C GLU A 689 4.04 48.00 7.96
N GLY A 690 3.15 47.02 7.98
CA GLY A 690 3.34 45.74 8.65
C GLY A 690 4.59 45.01 8.17
N ALA A 691 4.81 44.97 6.84
CA ALA A 691 5.99 44.35 6.26
C ALA A 691 7.28 45.09 6.62
N ARG A 692 7.24 46.43 6.61
CA ARG A 692 8.38 47.27 7.07
C ARG A 692 8.75 47.01 8.52
N ASN A 693 7.74 46.86 9.40
CA ASN A 693 7.96 46.62 10.83
C ASN A 693 8.56 45.23 11.10
N ILE A 694 8.19 44.22 10.35
CA ILE A 694 8.75 42.85 10.45
C ILE A 694 10.22 42.83 9.99
N LEU A 695 10.56 43.56 8.93
CA LEU A 695 11.88 43.55 8.32
C LEU A 695 12.89 44.54 8.93
N ARG A 696 12.46 45.34 9.89
CA ARG A 696 13.40 46.23 10.62
C ARG A 696 14.51 45.40 11.30
N PRO A 697 15.76 45.87 11.28
CA PRO A 697 16.87 45.13 11.88
C PRO A 697 16.58 44.74 13.32
N LEU A 698 16.97 43.51 13.65
CA LEU A 698 16.70 42.71 14.84
C LEU A 698 17.10 43.34 16.20
N LEU A 699 16.58 44.49 16.52
CA LEU A 699 16.47 44.95 17.90
C LEU A 699 15.23 44.29 18.51
N ALA A 700 15.32 43.88 19.78
CA ALA A 700 14.32 43.11 20.50
C ALA A 700 12.81 43.41 20.23
N PRO A 701 12.36 44.68 20.03
CA PRO A 701 10.96 44.99 19.75
C PRO A 701 10.40 44.47 18.41
N SER A 702 11.23 44.32 17.37
CA SER A 702 10.74 43.91 16.04
C SER A 702 10.50 42.40 15.92
N LEU A 703 11.26 41.60 16.66
CA LEU A 703 11.01 40.14 16.76
C LEU A 703 9.71 39.85 17.50
N GLU A 704 9.42 40.59 18.58
CA GLU A 704 8.17 40.43 19.34
C GLU A 704 6.96 40.80 18.48
N TYR A 705 7.04 41.86 17.69
CA TYR A 705 5.99 42.26 16.77
C TYR A 705 5.74 41.20 15.68
N GLY A 706 6.80 40.69 15.05
CA GLY A 706 6.68 39.67 14.01
C GLY A 706 6.12 38.39 14.55
N GLU A 707 6.54 37.97 15.72
CA GLU A 707 6.01 36.77 16.42
C GLU A 707 4.52 36.95 16.75
N GLU A 708 4.12 38.09 17.27
CA GLU A 708 2.74 38.43 17.63
C GLU A 708 1.83 38.39 16.36
N GLN A 709 2.26 39.06 15.29
CA GLN A 709 1.51 39.06 14.02
C GLN A 709 1.32 37.64 13.45
N PHE A 710 2.40 36.85 13.45
CA PHE A 710 2.34 35.46 12.98
C PHE A 710 1.40 34.61 13.82
N ARG A 711 1.52 34.67 15.16
CA ARG A 711 0.66 33.90 16.07
C ARG A 711 -0.81 34.32 16.01
N ASN A 712 -1.09 35.59 15.76
CA ASN A 712 -2.46 36.08 15.57
C ASN A 712 -3.04 35.56 14.27
N LEU A 713 -2.27 35.56 13.19
CA LEU A 713 -2.67 35.00 11.91
C LEU A 713 -2.90 33.49 12.03
N GLU A 714 -1.95 32.77 12.62
CA GLU A 714 -2.05 31.33 12.82
C GLU A 714 -3.29 30.93 13.64
N ARG A 715 -3.50 31.57 14.79
CA ARG A 715 -4.70 31.33 15.61
C ARG A 715 -6.01 31.57 14.84
N ARG A 716 -6.05 32.59 14.01
CA ARG A 716 -7.23 32.88 13.16
C ARG A 716 -7.45 31.77 12.13
N LEU A 717 -6.38 31.28 11.49
CA LEU A 717 -6.45 30.24 10.46
C LEU A 717 -6.87 28.88 11.04
N VAL A 718 -6.33 28.50 12.20
CA VAL A 718 -6.61 27.19 12.79
C VAL A 718 -7.89 27.14 13.64
N ARG A 719 -8.46 28.28 13.98
CA ARG A 719 -9.62 28.39 14.89
C ARG A 719 -10.80 27.51 14.50
N SER A 720 -11.14 27.48 13.21
CA SER A 720 -12.23 26.65 12.67
C SER A 720 -11.89 25.16 12.64
N TYR A 721 -10.62 24.80 12.76
CA TYR A 721 -10.09 23.45 12.73
C TYR A 721 -9.83 22.88 14.12
N GLU A 722 -9.90 23.72 15.15
CA GLU A 722 -9.78 23.35 16.56
C GLU A 722 -11.18 23.19 17.22
N GLY A 723 -11.27 22.36 18.26
CA GLY A 723 -12.46 22.21 19.07
C GLY A 723 -13.66 21.60 18.33
N ARG A 724 -14.89 21.97 18.74
CA ARG A 724 -16.13 21.38 18.20
C ARG A 724 -16.65 22.02 16.91
N GLY A 725 -16.13 23.19 16.52
CA GLY A 725 -16.56 23.94 15.32
C GLY A 725 -16.09 23.34 13.99
N TRP A 726 -15.20 22.38 14.03
CA TRP A 726 -14.61 21.77 12.82
C TRP A 726 -15.64 21.10 11.89
N LYS A 727 -16.84 20.81 12.37
CA LYS A 727 -17.92 20.25 11.52
C LYS A 727 -18.35 21.20 10.40
N GLU A 728 -18.18 22.51 10.59
CA GLU A 728 -18.45 23.51 9.54
C GLU A 728 -17.48 23.39 8.36
N VAL A 729 -16.22 22.97 8.63
CA VAL A 729 -15.23 22.70 7.59
C VAL A 729 -15.71 21.60 6.63
N LEU A 730 -16.45 20.61 7.12
CA LEU A 730 -16.97 19.54 6.28
C LEU A 730 -18.08 20.01 5.32
N TRP A 731 -18.73 21.14 5.60
CA TRP A 731 -19.67 21.73 4.63
C TRP A 731 -18.91 22.33 3.45
N ASP A 732 -17.83 23.05 3.70
CA ASP A 732 -16.96 23.55 2.65
C ASP A 732 -16.34 22.42 1.83
N VAL A 733 -15.90 21.34 2.51
CA VAL A 733 -15.39 20.12 1.87
C VAL A 733 -16.45 19.46 0.97
N LYS A 734 -17.70 19.44 1.39
CA LYS A 734 -18.79 18.89 0.59
C LYS A 734 -19.03 19.70 -0.68
N ASP A 735 -18.88 21.01 -0.62
CA ASP A 735 -19.13 21.91 -1.75
C ASP A 735 -17.90 22.03 -2.67
N PHE A 736 -16.70 22.15 -2.11
CA PHE A 736 -15.47 22.50 -2.83
C PHE A 736 -14.46 21.35 -2.92
N GLY A 737 -14.75 20.17 -2.33
CA GLY A 737 -13.85 19.02 -2.29
C GLY A 737 -12.91 19.00 -1.08
N PRO A 738 -12.31 17.83 -0.77
CA PRO A 738 -11.47 17.66 0.42
C PRO A 738 -10.13 18.39 0.33
N ASP A 739 -9.68 18.71 -0.88
CA ASP A 739 -8.39 19.37 -1.16
C ASP A 739 -8.56 20.81 -1.66
N PHE A 740 -9.71 21.44 -1.41
CA PHE A 740 -9.90 22.84 -1.76
C PHE A 740 -8.79 23.72 -1.14
N ARG A 741 -8.46 24.81 -1.82
CA ARG A 741 -7.39 25.71 -1.37
C ARG A 741 -7.97 26.96 -0.73
N THR A 742 -7.45 27.29 0.45
CA THR A 742 -7.68 28.61 1.09
C THR A 742 -6.97 29.72 0.31
N PRO A 743 -7.22 31.01 0.59
CA PRO A 743 -6.45 32.09 -0.03
C PRO A 743 -4.95 31.97 0.13
N LEU A 744 -4.45 31.31 1.19
CA LEU A 744 -3.03 31.07 1.41
C LEU A 744 -2.49 29.81 0.70
N GLY A 745 -3.29 29.15 -0.14
CA GLY A 745 -2.90 27.93 -0.83
C GLY A 745 -2.86 26.68 0.03
N LEU A 746 -3.49 26.70 1.22
CA LEU A 746 -3.51 25.59 2.18
C LEU A 746 -4.74 24.71 1.97
N THR A 747 -4.61 23.39 2.14
CA THR A 747 -5.74 22.48 2.19
C THR A 747 -6.35 22.39 3.59
N PRO A 748 -7.61 21.94 3.73
CA PRO A 748 -8.20 21.63 5.03
C PRO A 748 -7.36 20.65 5.86
N LEU A 749 -6.76 19.65 5.22
CA LEU A 749 -5.91 18.66 5.88
C LEU A 749 -4.64 19.28 6.48
N MET A 750 -4.04 20.28 5.80
CA MET A 750 -2.88 21.03 6.32
C MET A 750 -3.23 21.81 7.59
N LEU A 751 -4.39 22.45 7.60
CA LEU A 751 -4.86 23.23 8.75
C LEU A 751 -5.29 22.33 9.90
N ALA A 752 -5.96 21.22 9.63
CA ALA A 752 -6.31 20.21 10.62
C ALA A 752 -5.08 19.55 11.26
N ALA A 753 -4.05 19.27 10.46
CA ALA A 753 -2.77 18.75 10.95
C ALA A 753 -2.06 19.78 11.86
N ARG A 754 -2.06 21.05 11.46
CA ARG A 754 -1.49 22.15 12.25
C ARG A 754 -2.30 22.41 13.53
N ALA A 755 -3.62 22.18 13.51
CA ALA A 755 -4.47 22.21 14.70
C ALA A 755 -4.27 21.00 15.63
N GLY A 756 -3.78 19.88 15.10
CA GLY A 756 -3.64 18.63 15.83
C GLY A 756 -4.99 17.97 16.17
N ASN A 757 -5.98 18.13 15.30
CA ASN A 757 -7.33 17.61 15.50
C ASN A 757 -7.50 16.25 14.83
N ARG A 758 -7.33 15.16 15.57
CA ARG A 758 -7.40 13.79 15.08
C ARG A 758 -8.75 13.47 14.43
N GLU A 759 -9.87 13.84 15.05
CA GLU A 759 -11.22 13.53 14.55
C GLU A 759 -11.44 14.16 13.16
N LEU A 760 -10.99 15.42 12.98
CA LEU A 760 -11.10 16.10 11.70
C LEU A 760 -10.14 15.49 10.66
N LEU A 761 -8.92 15.11 11.04
CA LEU A 761 -7.98 14.43 10.14
C LEU A 761 -8.58 13.12 9.61
N GLU A 762 -9.10 12.28 10.51
CA GLU A 762 -9.76 11.02 10.13
C GLU A 762 -10.96 11.27 9.20
N ALA A 763 -11.78 12.30 9.49
CA ALA A 763 -12.93 12.66 8.65
C ALA A 763 -12.51 13.15 7.26
N LEU A 764 -11.47 13.98 7.15
CA LEU A 764 -10.95 14.48 5.86
C LEU A 764 -10.32 13.35 5.03
N LEU A 765 -9.52 12.49 5.65
CA LEU A 765 -8.93 11.33 4.99
C LEU A 765 -10.01 10.36 4.51
N ALA A 766 -11.08 10.16 5.29
CA ALA A 766 -12.22 9.34 4.88
C ALA A 766 -12.96 9.92 3.66
N GLN A 767 -12.89 11.24 3.44
CA GLN A 767 -13.44 11.91 2.26
C GLN A 767 -12.45 12.02 1.10
N GLY A 768 -11.29 11.40 1.21
CA GLY A 768 -10.29 11.32 0.15
C GLY A 768 -9.34 12.51 0.08
N ALA A 769 -9.15 13.26 1.17
CA ALA A 769 -8.12 14.29 1.24
C ALA A 769 -6.73 13.70 0.97
N ASP A 770 -5.93 14.39 0.16
CA ASP A 770 -4.58 13.94 -0.22
C ASP A 770 -3.56 14.25 0.90
N PRO A 771 -3.01 13.24 1.61
CA PRO A 771 -2.02 13.46 2.66
C PRO A 771 -0.66 13.93 2.12
N GLU A 772 -0.41 13.80 0.82
CA GLU A 772 0.82 14.25 0.14
C GLU A 772 0.64 15.60 -0.57
N ALA A 773 -0.56 16.20 -0.50
CA ALA A 773 -0.82 17.52 -1.07
C ALA A 773 0.18 18.55 -0.52
N ARG A 774 0.69 19.43 -1.39
CA ARG A 774 1.70 20.43 -1.03
C ARG A 774 1.15 21.85 -1.09
N ASP A 775 1.58 22.67 -0.13
CA ASP A 775 1.34 24.11 -0.17
C ASP A 775 2.24 24.79 -1.23
N PRO A 776 2.11 26.09 -1.50
CA PRO A 776 2.97 26.79 -2.46
C PRO A 776 4.48 26.68 -2.18
N PHE A 777 4.90 26.32 -0.98
CA PHE A 777 6.30 26.15 -0.58
C PHE A 777 6.68 24.68 -0.32
N GLY A 778 5.89 23.74 -0.83
CA GLY A 778 6.18 22.31 -0.79
C GLY A 778 5.88 21.61 0.53
N TYR A 779 5.26 22.30 1.50
CA TYR A 779 4.92 21.70 2.79
C TYR A 779 3.67 20.81 2.66
N THR A 780 3.82 19.57 3.10
CA THR A 780 2.72 18.62 3.24
C THR A 780 1.98 18.85 4.56
N PRO A 781 0.77 18.28 4.74
CA PRO A 781 0.07 18.32 6.03
C PRO A 781 0.95 17.88 7.21
N PHE A 782 1.74 16.82 7.02
CA PHE A 782 2.69 16.37 8.04
C PHE A 782 3.78 17.40 8.35
N LEU A 783 4.39 18.03 7.33
CA LEU A 783 5.41 19.06 7.53
C LEU A 783 4.86 20.31 8.22
N HIS A 784 3.59 20.67 7.97
CA HIS A 784 2.93 21.75 8.71
C HIS A 784 2.78 21.44 10.21
N ALA A 785 2.42 20.22 10.56
CA ALA A 785 2.35 19.80 11.96
C ALA A 785 3.73 19.70 12.60
N LEU A 786 4.72 19.16 11.86
CA LEU A 786 6.10 19.07 12.34
C LEU A 786 6.70 20.44 12.59
N GLU A 787 6.52 21.40 11.67
CA GLU A 787 6.97 22.78 11.85
C GLU A 787 6.45 23.38 13.18
N ARG A 788 5.16 23.17 13.48
CA ARG A 788 4.58 23.61 14.76
C ARG A 788 5.18 22.85 15.95
N ALA A 789 5.32 21.53 15.85
CA ALA A 789 5.89 20.71 16.93
C ALA A 789 7.34 21.08 17.29
N LEU A 790 8.14 21.51 16.30
CA LEU A 790 9.52 21.95 16.56
C LEU A 790 9.60 23.25 17.38
N SER A 791 8.53 24.04 17.42
CA SER A 791 8.50 25.34 18.12
C SER A 791 7.55 25.37 19.33
N ASP A 792 6.59 24.46 19.41
CA ASP A 792 5.55 24.36 20.45
C ASP A 792 5.64 23.00 21.16
N GLU A 793 6.27 22.98 22.33
CA GLU A 793 6.52 21.78 23.13
C GLU A 793 5.21 21.10 23.58
N ALA A 794 4.19 21.87 23.95
CA ALA A 794 2.90 21.31 24.35
C ALA A 794 2.23 20.59 23.17
N PHE A 795 2.22 21.21 22.00
CA PHE A 795 1.71 20.60 20.79
C PHE A 795 2.52 19.34 20.42
N ALA A 796 3.84 19.40 20.53
CA ALA A 796 4.73 18.28 20.21
C ALA A 796 4.46 17.05 21.07
N ARG A 797 4.12 17.22 22.35
CA ARG A 797 3.88 16.12 23.28
C ARG A 797 2.45 15.58 23.23
N GLU A 798 1.46 16.46 23.10
CA GLU A 798 0.06 16.08 23.27
C GLU A 798 -0.66 15.82 21.96
N ARG A 799 -0.38 16.58 20.91
CA ARG A 799 -1.15 16.55 19.65
C ARG A 799 -0.39 16.00 18.47
N PHE A 800 0.89 16.30 18.35
CA PHE A 800 1.69 15.84 17.21
C PHE A 800 1.74 14.30 17.07
N PRO A 801 1.80 13.50 18.14
CA PRO A 801 1.73 12.04 18.01
C PRO A 801 0.48 11.54 17.30
N LEU A 802 -0.66 12.20 17.54
CA LEU A 802 -1.94 11.86 16.91
C LEU A 802 -1.94 12.18 15.40
N VAL A 803 -1.25 13.25 15.02
CA VAL A 803 -1.05 13.62 13.61
C VAL A 803 -0.06 12.69 12.94
N ALA A 804 1.05 12.38 13.61
CA ALA A 804 2.09 11.50 13.08
C ALA A 804 1.58 10.08 12.82
N ASP A 805 0.71 9.56 13.67
CA ASP A 805 0.06 8.25 13.51
C ASP A 805 -0.73 8.15 12.18
N LEU A 806 -1.31 9.25 11.73
CA LEU A 806 -2.14 9.29 10.53
C LEU A 806 -1.40 9.76 9.27
N LEU A 807 -0.47 10.69 9.41
CA LEU A 807 0.09 11.45 8.29
C LEU A 807 1.60 11.29 8.11
N ALA A 808 2.33 10.67 9.05
CA ALA A 808 3.77 10.50 8.88
C ALA A 808 4.06 9.64 7.64
N PRO A 809 4.91 10.12 6.70
CA PRO A 809 5.30 9.32 5.56
C PRO A 809 5.95 8.02 6.00
N THR A 810 5.47 6.88 5.49
CA THR A 810 6.04 5.57 5.78
C THR A 810 7.42 5.36 5.13
N ALA A 811 7.74 6.16 4.12
CA ALA A 811 9.06 6.33 3.54
C ALA A 811 9.17 7.69 2.85
N LEU A 812 10.38 8.16 2.64
CA LEU A 812 10.69 9.34 1.86
C LEU A 812 11.67 8.96 0.75
N ASP A 813 11.23 9.11 -0.50
CA ASP A 813 12.02 8.79 -1.68
C ASP A 813 12.76 10.01 -2.20
N LEU A 814 14.08 9.89 -2.24
CA LEU A 814 15.00 10.88 -2.75
C LEU A 814 15.90 10.26 -3.81
N GLN A 815 16.31 11.04 -4.81
CA GLN A 815 17.36 10.64 -5.73
C GLN A 815 18.60 11.46 -5.44
N ALA A 816 19.69 10.79 -5.18
CA ALA A 816 21.02 11.37 -5.00
C ALA A 816 22.01 10.70 -5.97
N GLU A 817 22.75 11.48 -6.72
CA GLU A 817 23.79 10.98 -7.66
C GLU A 817 23.28 9.86 -8.59
N GLY A 818 22.03 9.94 -9.03
CA GLY A 818 21.42 8.98 -9.95
C GLY A 818 20.85 7.72 -9.27
N HIS A 819 20.86 7.62 -7.95
CA HIS A 819 20.35 6.46 -7.20
C HIS A 819 19.18 6.81 -6.29
N LEU A 820 18.24 5.90 -6.15
CA LEU A 820 17.17 6.02 -5.15
C LEU A 820 17.76 5.89 -3.74
N VAL A 821 17.50 6.89 -2.91
CA VAL A 821 17.76 6.90 -1.47
C VAL A 821 16.42 6.94 -0.75
N ARG A 822 16.01 5.83 -0.15
CA ARG A 822 14.77 5.73 0.63
C ARG A 822 15.06 5.87 2.11
N LEU A 823 14.39 6.82 2.77
CA LEU A 823 14.49 7.04 4.22
C LEU A 823 13.23 6.49 4.90
N TYR A 824 13.43 5.77 6.00
CA TYR A 824 12.34 5.21 6.81
C TYR A 824 12.27 5.87 8.19
N PRO A 825 11.11 5.92 8.87
CA PRO A 825 10.94 6.52 10.20
C PRO A 825 11.89 5.99 11.28
N ARG A 826 12.42 4.78 11.13
CA ARG A 826 13.43 4.20 12.05
C ARG A 826 14.83 4.76 11.88
N MET A 827 15.09 5.45 10.79
CA MET A 827 16.39 6.03 10.50
C MET A 827 16.49 7.41 11.16
N PRO A 828 17.55 7.71 11.88
CA PRO A 828 17.75 9.06 12.44
C PRO A 828 17.86 10.12 11.34
N GLU A 829 18.34 9.76 10.14
CA GLU A 829 18.40 10.61 8.97
C GLU A 829 17.03 11.09 8.51
N TYR A 830 16.01 10.24 8.58
CA TYR A 830 14.63 10.59 8.24
C TYR A 830 14.14 11.78 9.09
N TRP A 831 14.28 11.69 10.41
CA TRP A 831 13.84 12.75 11.30
C TRP A 831 14.69 14.00 11.22
N ALA A 832 16.02 13.84 11.09
CA ALA A 832 16.93 14.96 10.89
C ALA A 832 16.62 15.72 9.59
N PHE A 833 16.34 15.00 8.51
CA PHE A 833 16.03 15.58 7.21
C PHE A 833 14.65 16.28 7.21
N LEU A 834 13.60 15.61 7.72
CA LEU A 834 12.27 16.20 7.82
C LEU A 834 12.25 17.42 8.76
N ALA A 835 12.96 17.38 9.89
CA ALA A 835 13.09 18.54 10.77
C ALA A 835 13.83 19.71 10.10
N ALA A 836 14.85 19.41 9.29
CA ALA A 836 15.53 20.43 8.51
C ALA A 836 14.62 21.03 7.43
N LEU A 837 13.83 20.20 6.72
CA LEU A 837 12.83 20.68 5.75
C LEU A 837 11.76 21.55 6.44
N ALA A 838 11.18 21.09 7.54
CA ALA A 838 10.18 21.82 8.29
C ALA A 838 10.71 23.17 8.82
N SER A 839 12.02 23.32 8.96
CA SER A 839 12.68 24.53 9.45
C SER A 839 13.01 25.56 8.36
N LEU A 840 12.83 25.26 7.07
CA LEU A 840 13.21 26.16 5.96
C LEU A 840 12.53 27.52 6.05
N LYS A 841 11.23 27.56 6.36
CA LYS A 841 10.50 28.81 6.57
C LYS A 841 11.07 29.65 7.74
N ALA A 842 11.49 28.97 8.82
CA ALA A 842 12.11 29.60 9.97
C ALA A 842 13.54 30.13 9.68
N LEU A 843 14.27 29.45 8.80
CA LEU A 843 15.58 29.92 8.30
C LEU A 843 15.42 31.16 7.40
N ALA A 844 14.37 31.19 6.58
CA ALA A 844 14.08 32.33 5.70
C ALA A 844 13.73 33.60 6.49
N LEU A 845 12.89 33.44 7.51
CA LEU A 845 12.45 34.52 8.38
C LEU A 845 12.15 33.98 9.79
N PRO A 846 13.06 34.21 10.77
CA PRO A 846 12.93 33.73 12.15
C PRO A 846 11.93 34.57 12.97
N LEU A 847 10.63 34.32 12.75
CA LEU A 847 9.54 35.02 13.46
C LEU A 847 9.25 34.45 14.85
N LEU A 848 9.62 33.21 15.12
CA LEU A 848 9.38 32.52 16.38
C LEU A 848 10.68 32.45 17.19
N ARG A 849 10.60 32.65 18.50
CA ARG A 849 11.71 32.34 19.40
C ARG A 849 11.93 30.84 19.44
N LEU A 850 12.69 30.36 18.50
CA LEU A 850 13.18 28.99 18.55
C LEU A 850 14.18 28.91 19.71
N ARG A 851 13.96 27.92 20.60
CA ARG A 851 14.90 27.64 21.69
C ARG A 851 16.17 27.06 21.06
N GLY A 852 17.14 27.90 20.88
CA GLY A 852 18.43 27.63 20.23
C GLY A 852 18.62 28.51 18.99
N PRO A 853 19.82 28.93 18.69
CA PRO A 853 20.06 29.84 17.58
C PRO A 853 19.86 29.07 16.26
N LEU A 854 18.68 29.18 15.64
CA LEU A 854 18.56 29.18 14.21
C LEU A 854 19.28 30.46 13.79
N MET A 855 20.53 30.34 13.53
CA MET A 855 21.27 31.48 12.98
C MET A 855 20.94 31.53 11.47
N GLU A 856 21.00 32.71 10.89
CA GLU A 856 20.72 33.09 9.50
C GLU A 856 21.44 32.26 8.42
N GLU A 857 22.13 31.17 8.78
CA GLU A 857 23.06 30.46 7.92
C GLU A 857 22.96 28.93 7.97
N GLY A 858 21.82 28.39 8.29
CA GLY A 858 21.57 26.93 8.21
C GLY A 858 21.31 26.24 9.55
N VAL A 859 20.86 24.99 9.44
CA VAL A 859 20.50 24.11 10.55
C VAL A 859 21.76 23.60 11.25
N THR A 860 21.75 23.54 12.59
CA THR A 860 22.84 23.00 13.40
C THR A 860 22.42 21.71 14.13
N ALA A 861 23.38 20.84 14.47
CA ALA A 861 23.14 19.67 15.31
C ALA A 861 22.52 20.02 16.67
N ARG A 862 22.89 21.21 17.22
CA ARG A 862 22.31 21.68 18.48
C ARG A 862 20.83 22.01 18.32
N TYR A 863 20.48 22.77 17.29
CA TYR A 863 19.11 23.11 16.99
C TYR A 863 18.24 21.83 16.79
N LEU A 864 18.70 20.88 15.95
CA LEU A 864 17.97 19.63 15.74
C LEU A 864 17.82 18.81 17.03
N ALA A 865 18.85 18.82 17.90
CA ALA A 865 18.79 18.10 19.17
C ALA A 865 17.77 18.71 20.15
N GLU A 866 17.64 20.03 20.18
CA GLU A 866 16.64 20.75 20.95
C GLU A 866 15.24 20.54 20.36
N ALA A 867 15.07 20.76 19.06
CA ALA A 867 13.80 20.66 18.35
C ALA A 867 13.21 19.23 18.36
N LEU A 868 13.99 18.22 18.01
CA LEU A 868 13.56 16.82 18.09
C LEU A 868 13.40 16.32 19.53
N GLY A 869 14.04 16.97 20.49
CA GLY A 869 13.88 16.69 21.90
C GLY A 869 12.50 17.04 22.47
N HIS A 870 11.70 17.84 21.77
CA HIS A 870 10.30 18.12 22.11
C HIS A 870 9.39 16.94 21.75
N LEU A 871 9.78 16.10 20.77
CA LEU A 871 8.97 14.97 20.33
C LEU A 871 9.02 13.83 21.35
N PRO A 872 7.92 13.10 21.53
CA PRO A 872 7.91 11.90 22.37
C PRO A 872 8.94 10.87 21.90
N PRO A 873 9.67 10.21 22.82
CA PRO A 873 10.65 9.19 22.46
C PRO A 873 10.07 8.03 21.61
N ALA A 874 8.79 7.71 21.78
CA ALA A 874 8.10 6.67 21.02
C ALA A 874 8.02 6.93 19.51
N LEU A 875 8.08 8.19 19.08
CA LEU A 875 8.10 8.57 17.66
C LEU A 875 9.49 8.51 17.05
N LEU A 876 10.52 8.61 17.89
CA LEU A 876 11.90 8.71 17.44
C LEU A 876 12.52 7.31 17.29
N PRO A 877 13.48 7.13 16.36
CA PRO A 877 14.22 5.88 16.25
C PRO A 877 14.98 5.57 17.54
N ALA A 878 15.02 4.29 17.91
CA ALA A 878 15.61 3.84 19.16
C ALA A 878 17.01 4.39 19.48
N PRO A 879 17.94 4.54 18.50
CA PRO A 879 19.25 5.13 18.77
C PRO A 879 19.19 6.62 19.20
N LEU A 880 18.20 7.36 18.71
CA LEU A 880 17.98 8.76 19.07
C LEU A 880 17.15 8.89 20.35
N ALA A 881 16.13 8.05 20.51
CA ALA A 881 15.24 8.02 21.68
C ALA A 881 15.98 7.72 22.99
N ARG A 882 17.04 6.89 22.91
CA ARG A 882 17.90 6.53 24.08
C ARG A 882 18.84 7.64 24.53
N LYS A 883 18.93 8.75 23.79
CA LYS A 883 19.79 9.89 24.16
C LYS A 883 19.01 10.83 25.09
N GLU A 884 19.28 10.74 26.38
CA GLU A 884 18.51 11.45 27.40
C GLU A 884 18.92 12.93 27.48
N THR A 885 20.20 13.21 27.36
CA THR A 885 20.72 14.56 27.48
C THR A 885 20.82 15.29 26.15
N LEU A 886 20.71 16.63 26.20
CA LEU A 886 20.90 17.50 25.01
C LEU A 886 22.31 17.29 24.40
N GLY A 887 23.32 17.10 25.25
CA GLY A 887 24.71 16.89 24.82
C GLY A 887 24.87 15.62 23.99
N GLU A 888 24.30 14.51 24.44
CA GLU A 888 24.32 13.21 23.74
C GLU A 888 23.55 13.29 22.43
N ARG A 889 22.33 13.87 22.44
CA ARG A 889 21.53 14.06 21.23
C ARG A 889 22.28 14.93 20.20
N ARG A 890 22.90 16.02 20.64
CA ARG A 890 23.71 16.89 19.78
C ARG A 890 24.89 16.18 19.16
N ALA A 891 25.64 15.41 19.96
CA ALA A 891 26.78 14.64 19.46
C ALA A 891 26.33 13.59 18.42
N TYR A 892 25.25 12.87 18.72
CA TYR A 892 24.69 11.86 17.83
C TYR A 892 24.18 12.47 16.50
N LEU A 893 23.38 13.53 16.57
CA LEU A 893 22.88 14.21 15.36
C LEU A 893 24.00 14.90 14.58
N GLY A 894 25.06 15.35 15.25
CA GLY A 894 26.27 15.83 14.61
C GLY A 894 26.92 14.77 13.72
N ALA A 895 27.00 13.53 14.21
CA ALA A 895 27.48 12.40 13.43
C ALA A 895 26.52 12.02 12.28
N VAL A 896 25.20 12.09 12.50
CA VAL A 896 24.19 11.85 11.44
C VAL A 896 24.34 12.87 10.30
N LEU A 897 24.45 14.15 10.62
CA LEU A 897 24.64 15.22 9.64
C LEU A 897 25.96 15.03 8.86
N ALA A 898 27.06 14.75 9.54
CA ALA A 898 28.38 14.58 8.93
C ALA A 898 28.43 13.37 7.98
N ARG A 899 27.85 12.23 8.36
CA ARG A 899 27.83 11.04 7.50
C ARG A 899 26.86 11.18 6.31
N SER A 900 25.87 12.05 6.42
CA SER A 900 24.85 12.27 5.39
C SER A 900 25.14 13.52 4.55
N GLU A 901 26.30 14.13 4.72
CA GLU A 901 26.75 15.28 3.94
C GLU A 901 27.10 14.89 2.50
N VAL A 902 26.98 15.84 1.58
CA VAL A 902 27.27 15.65 0.15
C VAL A 902 28.71 15.17 -0.11
N GLU A 903 29.68 15.63 0.67
CA GLU A 903 31.10 15.27 0.51
C GLU A 903 31.56 14.15 1.44
N SER A 904 30.64 13.48 2.13
CA SER A 904 30.97 12.43 3.07
C SER A 904 31.49 11.18 2.37
N ASP A 905 32.57 10.60 2.88
CA ASP A 905 33.12 9.31 2.44
C ASP A 905 32.40 8.10 3.04
N TYR A 906 31.39 8.34 3.88
CA TYR A 906 30.61 7.29 4.53
C TYR A 906 29.81 6.48 3.51
N ARG A 907 29.81 5.15 3.67
CA ARG A 907 29.05 4.22 2.85
C ARG A 907 27.92 3.58 3.67
N PRO A 908 26.66 3.53 3.16
CA PRO A 908 26.17 4.11 1.90
C PRO A 908 26.04 5.63 1.99
N ALA A 909 26.49 6.33 0.96
CA ALA A 909 26.43 7.78 0.87
C ALA A 909 24.98 8.22 0.60
N ARG A 910 24.36 8.95 1.54
CA ARG A 910 22.96 9.41 1.38
C ARG A 910 22.83 10.83 0.81
N ARG A 911 23.89 11.63 0.87
CA ARG A 911 23.97 12.97 0.26
C ARG A 911 22.85 13.93 0.63
N LEU A 912 22.31 13.85 1.85
CA LEU A 912 21.09 14.56 2.28
C LEU A 912 21.33 16.04 2.57
N PHE A 913 22.52 16.39 3.02
CA PHE A 913 22.80 17.73 3.50
C PHE A 913 23.96 18.39 2.77
N LEU A 914 23.78 19.66 2.41
CA LEU A 914 24.82 20.53 1.93
C LEU A 914 25.42 21.27 3.16
N ARG A 915 26.73 21.14 3.38
CA ARG A 915 27.42 21.88 4.41
C ARG A 915 27.79 23.26 3.93
N LEU A 916 27.16 24.30 4.48
CA LEU A 916 27.42 25.68 4.13
C LEU A 916 28.73 26.18 4.77
N ARG A 917 28.92 25.80 6.04
CA ARG A 917 30.17 26.01 6.81
C ARG A 917 30.24 25.02 7.98
N ARG A 918 31.32 25.00 8.73
CA ARG A 918 31.50 24.06 9.85
C ARG A 918 30.31 24.09 10.81
N GLY A 919 29.65 22.93 10.94
CA GLY A 919 28.50 22.71 11.82
C GLY A 919 27.19 23.35 11.37
N ARG A 920 27.05 23.79 10.10
CA ARG A 920 25.86 24.39 9.53
C ARG A 920 25.50 23.76 8.22
N TYR A 921 24.27 23.31 8.11
CA TYR A 921 23.79 22.47 7.05
C TYR A 921 22.46 22.99 6.47
N LEU A 922 22.26 22.76 5.20
CA LEU A 922 21.00 22.94 4.50
C LEU A 922 20.59 21.59 3.90
N PRO A 923 19.29 21.22 3.84
CA PRO A 923 18.86 20.13 2.99
C PRO A 923 19.40 20.31 1.58
N ASN A 924 20.02 19.27 1.03
CA ASN A 924 20.70 19.38 -0.27
C ASN A 924 19.70 19.74 -1.37
N PRO A 925 19.73 20.94 -1.95
CA PRO A 925 18.74 21.41 -2.92
C PRO A 925 18.81 20.68 -4.27
N HIS A 926 19.91 19.96 -4.54
CA HIS A 926 20.11 19.17 -5.74
C HIS A 926 19.55 17.76 -5.66
N LEU A 927 19.09 17.33 -4.47
CA LEU A 927 18.31 16.12 -4.36
C LEU A 927 17.07 16.24 -5.23
N LEU A 928 16.72 15.15 -5.91
CA LEU A 928 15.44 15.06 -6.56
C LEU A 928 14.48 14.39 -5.59
N LEU A 929 13.30 14.97 -5.43
CA LEU A 929 12.23 14.44 -4.60
C LEU A 929 11.17 13.85 -5.52
N ARG A 930 10.66 12.67 -5.16
CA ARG A 930 9.50 12.09 -5.84
C ARG A 930 8.24 12.83 -5.36
N PRO A 931 7.44 13.43 -6.25
CA PRO A 931 6.26 14.20 -5.84
C PRO A 931 5.23 13.37 -5.09
N LYS A 932 4.91 12.19 -5.63
CA LYS A 932 4.07 11.17 -4.99
C LYS A 932 4.77 9.82 -5.01
N GLU A 933 4.58 9.05 -3.96
CA GLU A 933 5.14 7.72 -3.86
C GLU A 933 4.64 6.82 -5.01
N GLY A 934 5.57 6.11 -5.66
CA GLY A 934 5.27 5.24 -6.80
C GLY A 934 5.24 5.94 -8.17
N GLU A 935 5.29 7.28 -8.24
CA GLU A 935 5.45 8.00 -9.49
C GLU A 935 6.85 7.82 -10.07
N ALA A 936 6.97 7.93 -11.40
CA ALA A 936 8.27 7.86 -12.08
C ALA A 936 9.00 9.23 -12.11
N ALA A 937 8.24 10.31 -11.98
CA ALA A 937 8.78 11.67 -12.07
C ALA A 937 9.61 12.06 -10.85
N TRP A 938 10.67 12.83 -11.09
CA TRP A 938 11.55 13.38 -10.08
C TRP A 938 11.65 14.90 -10.24
N THR A 939 11.55 15.65 -9.16
CA THR A 939 11.62 17.12 -9.17
C THR A 939 12.68 17.60 -8.21
N PRO A 940 13.52 18.59 -8.58
CA PRO A 940 14.52 19.14 -7.69
C PRO A 940 13.93 19.65 -6.38
N LEU A 941 14.54 19.28 -5.26
CA LEU A 941 14.10 19.69 -3.93
C LEU A 941 13.99 21.20 -3.80
N GLY A 942 14.96 21.92 -4.39
CA GLY A 942 14.98 23.39 -4.37
C GLY A 942 13.76 24.01 -5.05
N GLU A 943 13.24 23.35 -6.10
CA GLU A 943 12.02 23.76 -6.80
C GLU A 943 10.76 23.38 -6.00
N VAL A 944 10.71 22.14 -5.47
CA VAL A 944 9.58 21.68 -4.66
C VAL A 944 9.38 22.60 -3.47
N MET A 945 10.45 22.91 -2.73
CA MET A 945 10.41 23.74 -1.51
C MET A 945 10.48 25.25 -1.79
N ASP A 946 10.48 25.67 -3.06
CA ASP A 946 10.57 27.06 -3.50
C ASP A 946 11.61 27.90 -2.70
N LEU A 947 12.84 27.42 -2.70
CA LEU A 947 13.92 28.09 -1.95
C LEU A 947 14.17 29.53 -2.42
N GLU A 948 13.87 29.85 -3.67
CA GLU A 948 13.94 31.22 -4.19
C GLU A 948 12.85 32.11 -3.60
N GLY A 949 11.59 31.62 -3.58
CA GLY A 949 10.46 32.33 -2.98
C GLY A 949 10.59 32.51 -1.47
N LEU A 950 11.35 31.66 -0.80
CA LEU A 950 11.76 31.83 0.61
C LEU A 950 12.92 32.82 0.79
N GLY A 951 13.67 33.16 -0.27
CA GLY A 951 14.88 33.97 -0.19
C GLY A 951 16.12 33.20 0.24
N LEU A 952 16.08 31.88 0.20
CA LEU A 952 17.19 30.98 0.55
C LEU A 952 18.08 30.61 -0.65
N GLY A 953 17.74 31.06 -1.86
CA GLY A 953 18.49 30.74 -3.08
C GLY A 953 19.96 31.20 -3.05
N ARG A 954 20.27 32.27 -2.30
CA ARG A 954 21.67 32.76 -2.12
C ARG A 954 22.54 31.76 -1.35
N LEU A 955 22.02 31.08 -0.36
CA LEU A 955 22.76 30.09 0.41
C LEU A 955 23.19 28.91 -0.44
N HIS A 956 22.40 28.57 -1.45
CA HIS A 956 22.70 27.54 -2.42
C HIS A 956 23.89 27.93 -3.34
N LEU A 957 23.91 29.15 -3.86
CA LEU A 957 24.99 29.65 -4.73
C LEU A 957 26.33 29.80 -3.98
N GLU A 958 26.31 30.14 -2.69
CA GLU A 958 27.51 30.16 -1.87
C GLU A 958 28.11 28.79 -1.63
N GLY A 959 27.26 27.74 -1.49
CA GLY A 959 27.70 26.35 -1.43
C GLY A 959 28.35 25.86 -2.72
N GLN A 960 27.90 26.34 -3.90
CA GLN A 960 28.46 26.01 -5.19
C GLN A 960 29.80 26.72 -5.46
N LYS A 961 29.93 28.00 -5.10
CA LYS A 961 31.17 28.76 -5.29
C LYS A 961 32.36 28.25 -4.47
N ARG A 962 32.12 27.47 -3.44
CA ARG A 962 33.16 26.81 -2.64
C ARG A 962 33.60 25.46 -3.20
N ARG A 963 32.85 24.95 -4.22
CA ARG A 963 33.19 23.72 -4.97
C ARG A 963 34.06 23.98 -6.20
N ALA A 964 34.09 25.20 -6.72
CA ALA A 964 34.98 25.67 -7.76
C ALA A 964 36.27 26.30 -7.14
#